data_68f2ab00edf0715003e7757ebd59342a
#
_entry.id   68f2ab00edf0715003e7757ebd59342a
#
_cell.length_a   1.000
_cell.length_b   1.000
_cell.length_c   1.000
_cell.angle_alpha   90.00
_cell.angle_beta   90.00
_cell.angle_gamma   90.00
#
_symmetry.space_group_name_H-M   'P 1'
#
loop_
_entity.id
_entity.type
_entity.pdbx_description
1 polymer ?
#
loop_
_entity_poly.entity_id
_entity_poly.type
_entity_poly.pdbx_seq_one_letter_code
_entity_poly.pdbx_strand_id
1 'polypeptide(L)'
;VTVHYGYDEKGRLTGERQTVHHPQTEALLWQHETRHAYNAQGLANRCIPDSLPAVEWLTYGSGWLSGMKLGDTPLVEYTRDRLHRETLRSFGRYELTTAYTPAGQLQSQHLNSLQYDRDYTWNDNGELIRISSPRQTRSYSYSTTGRLTSVHTTAANLDIRIPYATDPAGNRLPDPELHPDSTLSMWPDNRIARDAHYLYRYDRHGRLTEKTDLIPEGVIRTDDERTHRYHYDSQHRLVHYTRTQYEEPLVESRYLYDPLGRRVAKRVWRRERDLTGWMSLSRKPQVTWYGWDGDRLTTIQNDRSRIQTIYQPGSFTPLIRVETATGELARTQRRSLADALQQSGGEDGGSVVFPPVLVQMLDRLESEILADRVSEESRRWLASCGLTVEQMQNQMDPVYTPARKIHLYHCDHRGLPLALISKEGTTEWCAEYDEWGNQLNEENPHQLQQLIRLPGQQYDEESGLYYNRHRYYDPLQGRYITQDPIGLKGGWNLYTYPLSPVNSMDPLGLYEFKSKNIDDIGIFALAMCNGESINENKEYGGLICKKQGEYFPMNPISSNDNDSVDLRNIKCPEGSERVGDYHTHGFYSDDKGNKVTKENDVYDSLNFSSKDLTNSYMNGMGKKEYSSYLGTPNNTYLKYNPKAKGNGVTIIRQGSN
;
A
#
# COMPACT_ATOMS: atom_id res chain seq x y z
N VAL A 1 9.84 -12.46 17.25
CA VAL A 1 8.52 -11.93 16.86
C VAL A 1 7.61 -13.09 16.56
N THR A 2 6.38 -13.03 17.08
CA THR A 2 5.37 -14.08 16.91
C THR A 2 4.04 -13.46 16.51
N VAL A 3 3.30 -14.13 15.64
CA VAL A 3 1.94 -13.77 15.25
C VAL A 3 1.00 -14.90 15.64
N HIS A 4 -0.06 -14.59 16.37
CA HIS A 4 -1.08 -15.55 16.81
C HIS A 4 -2.42 -15.21 16.15
N TYR A 5 -3.12 -16.24 15.70
CA TYR A 5 -4.44 -16.10 15.10
C TYR A 5 -5.49 -16.86 15.92
N GLY A 6 -6.64 -16.25 16.13
CA GLY A 6 -7.82 -16.89 16.68
C GLY A 6 -8.89 -17.07 15.62
N TYR A 7 -9.62 -18.18 15.68
CA TYR A 7 -10.70 -18.50 14.75
C TYR A 7 -11.94 -18.95 15.52
N ASP A 8 -13.11 -18.67 14.98
CA ASP A 8 -14.38 -19.22 15.50
C ASP A 8 -14.63 -20.64 14.94
N GLU A 9 -15.72 -21.25 15.41
CA GLU A 9 -16.13 -22.61 14.99
C GLU A 9 -16.42 -22.73 13.48
N LYS A 10 -16.65 -21.61 12.81
CA LYS A 10 -16.85 -21.51 11.34
C LYS A 10 -15.57 -21.23 10.56
N GLY A 11 -14.43 -21.18 11.24
CA GLY A 11 -13.14 -20.90 10.65
C GLY A 11 -12.90 -19.42 10.28
N ARG A 12 -13.71 -18.48 10.80
CA ARG A 12 -13.54 -17.05 10.57
C ARG A 12 -12.55 -16.47 11.58
N LEU A 13 -11.71 -15.53 11.12
CA LEU A 13 -10.71 -14.87 11.94
C LEU A 13 -11.38 -14.02 13.04
N THR A 14 -11.15 -14.35 14.31
CA THR A 14 -11.65 -13.60 15.47
C THR A 14 -10.60 -12.72 16.13
N GLY A 15 -9.34 -12.92 15.82
CA GLY A 15 -8.27 -12.10 16.36
C GLY A 15 -6.91 -12.37 15.74
N GLU A 16 -6.10 -11.34 15.74
CA GLU A 16 -4.69 -11.35 15.36
C GLU A 16 -3.88 -10.65 16.45
N ARG A 17 -2.87 -11.32 16.99
CA ARG A 17 -1.98 -10.77 18.02
C ARG A 17 -0.53 -10.88 17.60
N GLN A 18 0.19 -9.78 17.64
CA GLN A 18 1.62 -9.68 17.39
C GLN A 18 2.34 -9.47 18.72
N THR A 19 3.42 -10.23 18.94
CA THR A 19 4.28 -10.10 20.11
C THR A 19 5.73 -10.03 19.73
N VAL A 20 6.48 -9.17 20.39
CA VAL A 20 7.93 -9.06 20.26
C VAL A 20 8.55 -9.27 21.63
N HIS A 21 9.46 -10.23 21.73
CA HIS A 21 10.18 -10.54 22.95
C HIS A 21 11.68 -10.24 22.79
N HIS A 22 12.30 -9.85 23.88
CA HIS A 22 13.75 -9.67 23.92
C HIS A 22 14.43 -11.04 23.73
N PRO A 23 15.41 -11.17 22.80
CA PRO A 23 15.96 -12.47 22.42
C PRO A 23 16.72 -13.20 23.55
N GLN A 24 17.22 -12.49 24.53
CA GLN A 24 18.00 -13.07 25.63
C GLN A 24 17.22 -13.19 26.94
N THR A 25 16.38 -12.21 27.26
CA THR A 25 15.63 -12.16 28.52
C THR A 25 14.22 -12.69 28.41
N GLU A 26 13.75 -12.95 27.18
CA GLU A 26 12.37 -13.32 26.85
C GLU A 26 11.31 -12.33 27.33
N ALA A 27 11.71 -11.17 27.82
CA ALA A 27 10.79 -10.12 28.26
C ALA A 27 9.97 -9.59 27.10
N LEU A 28 8.66 -9.39 27.33
CA LEU A 28 7.76 -8.81 26.35
C LEU A 28 8.12 -7.35 26.11
N LEU A 29 8.48 -6.98 24.88
CA LEU A 29 8.81 -5.64 24.48
C LEU A 29 7.63 -4.91 23.83
N TRP A 30 6.82 -5.64 23.05
CA TRP A 30 5.68 -5.12 22.32
C TRP A 30 4.61 -6.17 22.17
N GLN A 31 3.37 -5.74 22.31
CA GLN A 31 2.20 -6.53 22.00
C GLN A 31 1.13 -5.66 21.36
N HIS A 32 0.51 -6.19 20.33
CA HIS A 32 -0.62 -5.57 19.66
C HIS A 32 -1.65 -6.65 19.30
N GLU A 33 -2.91 -6.41 19.60
CA GLU A 33 -3.99 -7.33 19.31
C GLU A 33 -5.16 -6.58 18.65
N THR A 34 -5.73 -7.19 17.61
CA THR A 34 -6.98 -6.75 17.01
C THR A 34 -7.95 -7.92 17.02
N ARG A 35 -9.15 -7.73 17.56
CA ARG A 35 -10.21 -8.72 17.57
C ARG A 35 -11.32 -8.34 16.59
N HIS A 36 -11.95 -9.34 16.00
CA HIS A 36 -13.03 -9.18 15.04
C HIS A 36 -14.28 -9.91 15.51
N ALA A 37 -15.45 -9.31 15.30
CA ALA A 37 -16.74 -9.93 15.51
C ALA A 37 -17.58 -9.82 14.22
N TYR A 38 -18.47 -10.78 14.05
CA TYR A 38 -19.29 -10.92 12.85
C TYR A 38 -20.77 -10.77 13.22
N ASN A 39 -21.55 -10.15 12.34
CA ASN A 39 -22.99 -10.07 12.47
C ASN A 39 -23.67 -11.40 12.07
N ALA A 40 -24.97 -11.47 12.21
CA ALA A 40 -25.77 -12.66 11.86
C ALA A 40 -25.65 -13.06 10.37
N GLN A 41 -25.31 -12.12 9.50
CA GLN A 41 -25.11 -12.32 8.07
C GLN A 41 -23.66 -12.76 7.74
N GLY A 42 -22.78 -12.86 8.73
CA GLY A 42 -21.38 -13.26 8.56
C GLY A 42 -20.45 -12.15 8.11
N LEU A 43 -20.87 -10.89 8.13
CA LEU A 43 -20.04 -9.74 7.84
C LEU A 43 -19.23 -9.32 9.06
N ALA A 44 -17.95 -9.02 8.88
CA ALA A 44 -17.07 -8.45 9.91
C ALA A 44 -17.46 -6.98 10.17
N ASN A 45 -18.44 -6.76 11.02
CA ASN A 45 -18.98 -5.44 11.28
C ASN A 45 -18.42 -4.78 12.54
N ARG A 46 -17.64 -5.50 13.35
CA ARG A 46 -17.06 -5.02 14.59
C ARG A 46 -15.61 -5.41 14.70
N CYS A 47 -14.78 -4.42 14.98
CA CYS A 47 -13.36 -4.57 15.22
C CYS A 47 -13.00 -3.96 16.56
N ILE A 48 -12.23 -4.66 17.37
CA ILE A 48 -11.78 -4.18 18.68
C ILE A 48 -10.26 -4.04 18.62
N PRO A 49 -9.75 -2.84 18.29
CA PRO A 49 -8.33 -2.57 18.35
C PRO A 49 -7.84 -2.55 19.79
N ASP A 50 -6.56 -2.83 19.97
CA ASP A 50 -5.93 -2.73 21.29
C ASP A 50 -6.02 -1.29 21.84
N SER A 51 -6.40 -1.14 23.11
CA SER A 51 -6.57 0.14 23.82
C SER A 51 -7.67 1.07 23.30
N LEU A 52 -8.52 0.63 22.38
CA LEU A 52 -9.67 1.40 21.93
C LEU A 52 -10.98 0.69 22.24
N PRO A 53 -12.08 1.47 22.39
CA PRO A 53 -13.42 0.88 22.31
C PRO A 53 -13.63 0.22 20.95
N ALA A 54 -14.62 -0.67 20.88
CA ALA A 54 -14.96 -1.35 19.64
C ALA A 54 -15.34 -0.35 18.54
N VAL A 55 -14.77 -0.60 17.34
CA VAL A 55 -15.20 0.06 16.10
C VAL A 55 -16.33 -0.76 15.51
N GLU A 56 -17.53 -0.19 15.43
CA GLU A 56 -18.70 -0.83 14.86
C GLU A 56 -19.14 -0.13 13.59
N TRP A 57 -19.26 -0.91 12.51
CA TRP A 57 -19.75 -0.44 11.23
C TRP A 57 -21.25 -0.68 11.15
N LEU A 58 -22.00 0.41 10.97
CA LEU A 58 -23.43 0.36 10.77
C LEU A 58 -23.73 0.15 9.29
N THR A 59 -24.60 -0.78 8.99
CA THR A 59 -24.95 -1.16 7.63
C THR A 59 -26.46 -1.22 7.44
N TYR A 60 -26.91 -1.12 6.19
CA TYR A 60 -28.28 -1.34 5.79
C TYR A 60 -28.36 -2.24 4.55
N GLY A 61 -29.51 -2.83 4.29
CA GLY A 61 -29.72 -3.73 3.16
C GLY A 61 -28.75 -4.91 3.16
N SER A 62 -28.06 -5.13 2.06
CA SER A 62 -27.11 -6.23 1.88
C SER A 62 -25.69 -5.96 2.42
N GLY A 63 -25.53 -4.94 3.27
CA GLY A 63 -24.23 -4.60 3.90
C GLY A 63 -23.64 -3.25 3.49
N TRP A 64 -24.47 -2.35 2.96
CA TRP A 64 -24.06 -0.99 2.62
C TRP A 64 -23.83 -0.15 3.87
N LEU A 65 -22.67 0.54 3.94
CA LEU A 65 -22.31 1.37 5.09
C LEU A 65 -23.27 2.56 5.25
N SER A 66 -23.80 2.75 6.47
CA SER A 66 -24.56 3.93 6.87
C SER A 66 -23.86 4.74 7.95
N GLY A 67 -22.86 4.21 8.62
CA GLY A 67 -22.14 4.92 9.65
C GLY A 67 -21.09 4.09 10.37
N MET A 68 -20.42 4.72 11.33
CA MET A 68 -19.42 4.10 12.19
C MET A 68 -19.52 4.65 13.61
N LYS A 69 -19.46 3.75 14.59
CA LYS A 69 -19.34 4.08 16.00
C LYS A 69 -17.99 3.70 16.55
N LEU A 70 -17.50 4.48 17.48
CA LEU A 70 -16.38 4.11 18.36
C LEU A 70 -16.94 3.91 19.79
N GLY A 71 -17.01 2.67 20.25
CA GLY A 71 -17.81 2.32 21.42
C GLY A 71 -19.28 2.63 21.19
N ASP A 72 -19.89 3.40 22.09
CA ASP A 72 -21.28 3.85 21.98
C ASP A 72 -21.43 5.21 21.28
N THR A 73 -20.32 5.84 20.91
CA THR A 73 -20.31 7.17 20.30
C THR A 73 -20.33 7.09 18.78
N PRO A 74 -21.38 7.54 18.09
CA PRO A 74 -21.38 7.69 16.63
C PRO A 74 -20.32 8.73 16.21
N LEU A 75 -19.46 8.39 15.25
CA LEU A 75 -18.44 9.30 14.74
C LEU A 75 -18.70 9.74 13.32
N VAL A 76 -19.06 8.82 12.42
CA VAL A 76 -19.25 9.08 11.01
C VAL A 76 -20.60 8.57 10.57
N GLU A 77 -21.31 9.38 9.79
CA GLU A 77 -22.57 9.03 9.16
C GLU A 77 -22.46 9.22 7.64
N TYR A 78 -23.07 8.29 6.89
CA TYR A 78 -23.10 8.30 5.45
C TYR A 78 -24.53 8.39 4.95
N THR A 79 -24.76 9.27 3.96
CA THR A 79 -25.96 9.25 3.13
C THR A 79 -25.59 8.70 1.76
N ARG A 80 -26.43 7.84 1.19
CA ARG A 80 -26.17 7.19 -0.10
C ARG A 80 -27.33 7.39 -1.07
N ASP A 81 -27.00 7.40 -2.34
CA ASP A 81 -27.99 7.49 -3.42
C ASP A 81 -28.63 6.11 -3.70
N ARG A 82 -29.52 6.07 -4.69
CA ARG A 82 -30.21 4.83 -5.11
C ARG A 82 -29.29 3.74 -5.64
N LEU A 83 -28.08 4.10 -6.06
CA LEU A 83 -27.02 3.16 -6.49
C LEU A 83 -26.05 2.82 -5.33
N HIS A 84 -26.40 3.20 -4.12
CA HIS A 84 -25.63 2.99 -2.90
C HIS A 84 -24.25 3.68 -2.87
N ARG A 85 -24.06 4.72 -3.69
CA ARG A 85 -22.85 5.53 -3.68
C ARG A 85 -22.95 6.59 -2.59
N GLU A 86 -21.82 6.90 -1.95
CA GLU A 86 -21.75 7.93 -0.93
C GLU A 86 -22.02 9.32 -1.50
N THR A 87 -23.03 10.00 -0.99
CA THR A 87 -23.37 11.38 -1.39
C THR A 87 -23.11 12.39 -0.30
N LEU A 88 -23.11 11.99 0.96
CA LEU A 88 -22.79 12.82 2.11
C LEU A 88 -22.03 12.00 3.16
N ARG A 89 -20.99 12.61 3.72
CA ARG A 89 -20.25 12.11 4.88
C ARG A 89 -20.23 13.18 5.96
N SER A 90 -20.65 12.82 7.17
CA SER A 90 -20.71 13.73 8.31
C SER A 90 -19.79 13.24 9.44
N PHE A 91 -19.04 14.18 10.03
CA PHE A 91 -18.22 13.97 11.21
C PHE A 91 -18.27 15.25 12.06
N GLY A 92 -19.04 15.27 13.16
CA GLY A 92 -19.27 16.51 13.90
C GLY A 92 -19.84 17.61 13.01
N ARG A 93 -19.12 18.71 12.89
CA ARG A 93 -19.47 19.83 11.98
C ARG A 93 -18.95 19.69 10.55
N TYR A 94 -18.16 18.66 10.28
CA TYR A 94 -17.66 18.35 8.95
C TYR A 94 -18.75 17.67 8.14
N GLU A 95 -19.02 18.21 6.95
CA GLU A 95 -19.95 17.62 5.98
C GLU A 95 -19.32 17.65 4.59
N LEU A 96 -19.09 16.49 4.00
CA LEU A 96 -18.57 16.32 2.66
C LEU A 96 -19.67 15.85 1.73
N THR A 97 -20.03 16.68 0.75
CA THR A 97 -21.00 16.35 -0.31
C THR A 97 -20.26 15.83 -1.53
N THR A 98 -20.68 14.68 -2.05
CA THR A 98 -20.07 14.01 -3.21
C THR A 98 -21.11 13.84 -4.32
N ALA A 99 -20.76 14.19 -5.55
CA ALA A 99 -21.56 13.95 -6.73
C ALA A 99 -20.80 13.12 -7.77
N TYR A 100 -21.55 12.44 -8.64
CA TYR A 100 -21.02 11.52 -9.64
C TYR A 100 -21.50 11.88 -11.04
N THR A 101 -20.68 11.59 -12.05
CA THR A 101 -21.08 11.66 -13.45
C THR A 101 -22.11 10.58 -13.79
N PRO A 102 -22.84 10.69 -14.91
CA PRO A 102 -23.71 9.60 -15.38
C PRO A 102 -22.98 8.27 -15.58
N ALA A 103 -21.69 8.30 -15.85
CA ALA A 103 -20.83 7.10 -15.97
C ALA A 103 -20.38 6.55 -14.62
N GLY A 104 -20.75 7.17 -13.49
CA GLY A 104 -20.40 6.74 -12.14
C GLY A 104 -19.04 7.20 -11.64
N GLN A 105 -18.37 8.10 -12.35
CA GLN A 105 -17.10 8.69 -11.96
C GLN A 105 -17.35 9.84 -10.97
N LEU A 106 -16.37 10.09 -10.11
CA LEU A 106 -16.41 11.20 -9.16
C LEU A 106 -16.46 12.55 -9.93
N GLN A 107 -17.51 13.32 -9.71
CA GLN A 107 -17.70 14.63 -10.36
C GLN A 107 -17.30 15.78 -9.45
N SER A 108 -17.67 15.72 -8.18
CA SER A 108 -17.36 16.77 -7.22
C SER A 108 -17.29 16.25 -5.79
N GLN A 109 -16.47 16.92 -4.99
CA GLN A 109 -16.44 16.79 -3.53
C GLN A 109 -16.42 18.20 -2.94
N HIS A 110 -17.45 18.57 -2.20
CA HIS A 110 -17.62 19.90 -1.65
C HIS A 110 -17.76 19.83 -0.12
N LEU A 111 -16.98 20.65 0.55
CA LEU A 111 -16.92 20.81 1.99
C LEU A 111 -17.36 22.21 2.46
N ASN A 112 -17.84 23.04 1.54
CA ASN A 112 -18.06 24.47 1.74
C ASN A 112 -16.77 25.20 2.18
N SER A 113 -15.65 24.78 1.62
CA SER A 113 -14.31 25.29 1.93
C SER A 113 -13.58 25.67 0.66
N LEU A 114 -13.07 26.87 0.61
CA LEU A 114 -12.25 27.35 -0.51
C LEU A 114 -10.99 26.49 -0.76
N GLN A 115 -10.57 25.73 0.22
CA GLN A 115 -9.35 24.92 0.13
C GLN A 115 -9.62 23.51 -0.38
N TYR A 116 -10.76 22.92 -0.02
CA TYR A 116 -11.03 21.49 -0.23
C TYR A 116 -12.16 21.19 -1.19
N ASP A 117 -12.91 22.21 -1.64
CA ASP A 117 -13.91 22.02 -2.68
C ASP A 117 -13.22 21.67 -3.99
N ARG A 118 -13.63 20.57 -4.62
CA ARG A 118 -12.99 20.03 -5.81
C ARG A 118 -14.03 19.58 -6.82
N ASP A 119 -13.78 19.94 -8.09
CA ASP A 119 -14.48 19.44 -9.24
C ASP A 119 -13.53 18.62 -10.11
N TYR A 120 -14.00 17.47 -10.57
CA TYR A 120 -13.21 16.50 -11.33
C TYR A 120 -13.73 16.39 -12.76
N THR A 121 -12.82 16.38 -13.71
CA THR A 121 -13.14 16.20 -15.12
C THR A 121 -12.39 15.00 -15.67
N TRP A 122 -13.08 14.14 -16.40
CA TRP A 122 -12.59 12.90 -16.95
C TRP A 122 -12.64 12.93 -18.47
N ASN A 123 -11.70 12.22 -19.13
CA ASN A 123 -11.76 11.99 -20.56
C ASN A 123 -12.56 10.71 -20.89
N ASP A 124 -12.75 10.45 -22.18
CA ASP A 124 -13.51 9.30 -22.67
C ASP A 124 -12.84 7.94 -22.32
N ASN A 125 -11.53 7.94 -22.04
CA ASN A 125 -10.78 6.77 -21.60
C ASN A 125 -10.94 6.50 -20.10
N GLY A 126 -11.65 7.37 -19.37
CA GLY A 126 -11.83 7.26 -17.92
C GLY A 126 -10.63 7.73 -17.12
N GLU A 127 -9.74 8.53 -17.71
CA GLU A 127 -8.59 9.13 -17.03
C GLU A 127 -8.99 10.52 -16.50
N LEU A 128 -8.51 10.82 -15.29
CA LEU A 128 -8.74 12.13 -14.66
C LEU A 128 -7.86 13.17 -15.33
N ILE A 129 -8.48 14.14 -16.03
CA ILE A 129 -7.76 15.19 -16.77
C ILE A 129 -7.69 16.53 -16.06
N ARG A 130 -8.56 16.77 -15.06
CA ARG A 130 -8.57 18.03 -14.33
C ARG A 130 -9.14 17.88 -12.93
N ILE A 131 -8.49 18.54 -11.97
CA ILE A 131 -9.02 18.83 -10.65
C ILE A 131 -9.08 20.35 -10.50
N SER A 132 -10.27 20.90 -10.37
CA SER A 132 -10.49 22.34 -10.18
C SER A 132 -10.91 22.62 -8.74
N SER A 133 -10.26 23.57 -8.10
CA SER A 133 -10.65 24.09 -6.79
C SER A 133 -10.70 25.63 -6.83
N PRO A 134 -11.31 26.31 -5.85
CA PRO A 134 -11.31 27.76 -5.81
C PRO A 134 -9.92 28.41 -5.76
N ARG A 135 -8.91 27.69 -5.25
CA ARG A 135 -7.54 28.19 -5.14
C ARG A 135 -6.68 27.91 -6.37
N GLN A 136 -6.83 26.74 -6.98
CA GLN A 136 -6.00 26.32 -8.10
C GLN A 136 -6.69 25.28 -8.97
N THR A 137 -6.23 25.17 -10.19
CA THR A 137 -6.64 24.11 -11.12
C THR A 137 -5.41 23.33 -11.52
N ARG A 138 -5.48 21.98 -11.46
CA ARG A 138 -4.48 21.06 -11.98
C ARG A 138 -5.05 20.31 -13.16
N SER A 139 -4.36 20.38 -14.29
CA SER A 139 -4.70 19.66 -15.51
C SER A 139 -3.64 18.61 -15.81
N TYR A 140 -4.08 17.41 -16.14
CA TYR A 140 -3.22 16.25 -16.37
C TYR A 140 -3.23 15.86 -17.85
N SER A 141 -2.06 15.58 -18.40
CA SER A 141 -1.90 15.09 -19.77
C SER A 141 -1.36 13.68 -19.74
N TYR A 142 -1.84 12.84 -20.66
CA TYR A 142 -1.47 11.43 -20.74
C TYR A 142 -0.94 11.08 -22.12
N SER A 143 -0.07 10.08 -22.18
CA SER A 143 0.31 9.43 -23.42
C SER A 143 -0.85 8.56 -23.93
N THR A 144 -0.73 8.08 -25.17
CA THR A 144 -1.69 7.13 -25.76
C THR A 144 -1.77 5.81 -24.99
N THR A 145 -0.77 5.48 -24.17
CA THR A 145 -0.71 4.28 -23.32
C THR A 145 -1.13 4.55 -21.88
N GLY A 146 -1.67 5.74 -21.59
CA GLY A 146 -2.19 6.10 -20.27
C GLY A 146 -1.15 6.53 -19.24
N ARG A 147 0.10 6.80 -19.66
CA ARG A 147 1.13 7.33 -18.77
C ARG A 147 0.93 8.83 -18.55
N LEU A 148 1.10 9.29 -17.33
CA LEU A 148 1.09 10.73 -17.02
C LEU A 148 2.30 11.39 -17.69
N THR A 149 2.06 12.38 -18.57
CA THR A 149 3.13 13.08 -19.32
C THR A 149 3.38 14.49 -18.82
N SER A 150 2.40 15.16 -18.25
CA SER A 150 2.60 16.48 -17.65
C SER A 150 1.47 16.85 -16.70
N VAL A 151 1.77 17.77 -15.81
CA VAL A 151 0.82 18.45 -14.93
C VAL A 151 0.94 19.95 -15.12
N HIS A 152 -0.19 20.61 -15.38
CA HIS A 152 -0.29 22.05 -15.50
C HIS A 152 -1.09 22.60 -14.34
N THR A 153 -0.45 23.38 -13.46
CA THR A 153 -1.09 24.01 -12.29
C THR A 153 -1.24 25.50 -12.53
N THR A 154 -2.47 25.98 -12.44
CA THR A 154 -2.82 27.38 -12.57
C THR A 154 -3.51 27.89 -11.30
N ALA A 155 -3.11 29.08 -10.83
CA ALA A 155 -3.70 29.82 -9.73
C ALA A 155 -3.58 31.33 -10.02
N ALA A 156 -4.09 32.18 -9.12
CA ALA A 156 -4.13 33.64 -9.36
C ALA A 156 -2.78 34.27 -9.77
N ASN A 157 -1.66 33.76 -9.21
CA ASN A 157 -0.30 34.23 -9.54
C ASN A 157 0.66 33.06 -9.85
N LEU A 158 0.12 31.95 -10.30
CA LEU A 158 0.89 30.75 -10.56
C LEU A 158 0.46 30.11 -11.88
N ASP A 159 1.42 29.88 -12.75
CA ASP A 159 1.24 29.14 -13.99
C ASP A 159 2.48 28.27 -14.19
N ILE A 160 2.39 27.01 -13.76
CA ILE A 160 3.52 26.06 -13.78
C ILE A 160 3.12 24.81 -14.52
N ARG A 161 3.93 24.41 -15.49
CA ARG A 161 3.82 23.14 -16.16
C ARG A 161 5.03 22.28 -15.83
N ILE A 162 4.77 21.07 -15.29
CA ILE A 162 5.79 20.10 -14.94
C ILE A 162 5.67 18.92 -15.92
N PRO A 163 6.70 18.69 -16.77
CA PRO A 163 6.72 17.53 -17.65
C PRO A 163 7.15 16.27 -16.87
N TYR A 164 6.55 15.14 -17.23
CA TYR A 164 6.90 13.81 -16.73
C TYR A 164 7.25 12.89 -17.89
N ALA A 165 8.31 13.23 -18.62
CA ALA A 165 8.81 12.38 -19.67
C ALA A 165 9.34 11.06 -19.10
N THR A 166 9.02 9.95 -19.78
CA THR A 166 9.55 8.63 -19.46
C THR A 166 10.16 7.99 -20.69
N ASP A 167 11.15 7.12 -20.49
CA ASP A 167 11.64 6.26 -21.55
C ASP A 167 10.61 5.13 -21.85
N PRO A 168 10.82 4.34 -22.90
CA PRO A 168 9.89 3.25 -23.24
C PRO A 168 9.69 2.23 -22.11
N ALA A 169 10.70 2.02 -21.24
CA ALA A 169 10.62 1.13 -20.09
C ALA A 169 9.91 1.75 -18.88
N GLY A 170 9.53 3.03 -18.96
CA GLY A 170 8.82 3.73 -17.89
C GLY A 170 9.75 4.39 -16.87
N ASN A 171 11.04 4.51 -17.15
CA ASN A 171 11.95 5.26 -16.31
C ASN A 171 11.77 6.76 -16.52
N ARG A 172 11.67 7.50 -15.43
CA ARG A 172 11.45 8.94 -15.47
C ARG A 172 12.72 9.66 -15.94
N LEU A 173 12.58 10.47 -16.98
CA LEU A 173 13.67 11.27 -17.51
C LEU A 173 13.82 12.58 -16.71
N PRO A 174 15.05 13.13 -16.56
CA PRO A 174 15.26 14.45 -16.00
C PRO A 174 14.53 15.52 -16.81
N ASP A 175 14.01 16.54 -16.14
CA ASP A 175 13.40 17.70 -16.79
C ASP A 175 14.52 18.50 -17.52
N PRO A 176 14.46 18.62 -18.86
CA PRO A 176 15.50 19.31 -19.62
C PRO A 176 15.53 20.82 -19.38
N GLU A 177 14.45 21.44 -18.90
CA GLU A 177 14.43 22.86 -18.56
C GLU A 177 15.13 23.15 -17.24
N LEU A 178 14.94 22.27 -16.25
CA LEU A 178 15.58 22.41 -14.94
C LEU A 178 16.99 21.84 -14.90
N HIS A 179 17.26 20.83 -15.70
CA HIS A 179 18.53 20.09 -15.72
C HIS A 179 19.02 19.85 -17.16
N PRO A 180 19.36 20.92 -17.91
CA PRO A 180 19.68 20.80 -19.34
C PRO A 180 20.89 19.92 -19.65
N ASP A 181 21.83 19.83 -18.71
CA ASP A 181 23.06 19.04 -18.85
C ASP A 181 22.97 17.65 -18.20
N SER A 182 21.80 17.30 -17.64
CA SER A 182 21.63 16.05 -16.93
C SER A 182 21.04 14.98 -17.83
N THR A 183 21.72 13.85 -17.91
CA THR A 183 21.24 12.66 -18.60
C THR A 183 20.95 11.55 -17.59
N LEU A 184 19.83 10.86 -17.77
CA LEU A 184 19.54 9.64 -17.01
C LEU A 184 20.47 8.52 -17.52
N SER A 185 21.34 8.03 -16.64
CA SER A 185 22.18 6.88 -16.93
C SER A 185 21.56 5.62 -16.33
N MET A 186 21.31 4.62 -17.18
CA MET A 186 20.58 3.39 -16.81
C MET A 186 21.41 2.16 -17.14
N TRP A 187 21.30 1.13 -16.31
CA TRP A 187 21.67 -0.23 -16.63
C TRP A 187 20.58 -0.90 -17.51
N PRO A 188 20.93 -1.91 -18.32
CA PRO A 188 19.96 -2.57 -19.20
C PRO A 188 18.72 -3.15 -18.49
N ASP A 189 18.83 -3.46 -17.22
CA ASP A 189 17.77 -4.00 -16.37
C ASP A 189 16.96 -2.94 -15.63
N ASN A 190 16.98 -1.70 -16.09
CA ASN A 190 16.28 -0.55 -15.52
C ASN A 190 16.75 -0.09 -14.13
N ARG A 191 17.94 -0.49 -13.68
CA ARG A 191 18.59 0.13 -12.54
C ARG A 191 19.13 1.50 -12.94
N ILE A 192 18.81 2.52 -12.14
CA ILE A 192 19.35 3.86 -12.35
C ILE A 192 20.80 3.87 -11.88
N ALA A 193 21.74 4.22 -12.76
CA ALA A 193 23.14 4.39 -12.38
C ALA A 193 23.41 5.83 -11.90
N ARG A 194 22.81 6.81 -12.56
CA ARG A 194 22.96 8.23 -12.23
C ARG A 194 21.75 9.02 -12.74
N ASP A 195 21.34 10.01 -11.97
CA ASP A 195 20.39 11.04 -12.38
C ASP A 195 20.90 12.46 -12.08
N ALA A 196 20.02 13.46 -12.11
CA ALA A 196 20.38 14.86 -11.86
C ALA A 196 20.94 15.12 -10.45
N HIS A 197 20.63 14.29 -9.47
CA HIS A 197 20.88 14.55 -8.05
C HIS A 197 21.75 13.50 -7.38
N TYR A 198 21.77 12.24 -7.90
CA TYR A 198 22.40 11.12 -7.22
C TYR A 198 23.15 10.18 -8.14
N LEU A 199 24.17 9.53 -7.55
CA LEU A 199 24.84 8.35 -8.09
C LEU A 199 24.33 7.14 -7.29
N TYR A 200 23.96 6.04 -8.00
CA TYR A 200 23.36 4.85 -7.43
C TYR A 200 24.24 3.63 -7.61
N ARG A 201 24.27 2.75 -6.61
CA ARG A 201 24.90 1.44 -6.68
C ARG A 201 23.94 0.35 -6.20
N TYR A 202 24.01 -0.80 -6.85
CA TYR A 202 23.15 -1.95 -6.57
C TYR A 202 23.98 -3.19 -6.31
N ASP A 203 23.40 -4.14 -5.56
CA ASP A 203 23.99 -5.46 -5.41
C ASP A 203 23.61 -6.41 -6.56
N ARG A 204 24.11 -7.64 -6.50
CA ARG A 204 23.83 -8.68 -7.51
C ARG A 204 22.35 -9.07 -7.61
N HIS A 205 21.54 -8.73 -6.61
CA HIS A 205 20.09 -8.99 -6.57
C HIS A 205 19.26 -7.78 -7.04
N GLY A 206 19.91 -6.76 -7.59
CA GLY A 206 19.23 -5.55 -8.06
C GLY A 206 18.66 -4.67 -6.94
N ARG A 207 19.12 -4.82 -5.69
CA ARG A 207 18.73 -3.99 -4.56
C ARG A 207 19.64 -2.78 -4.46
N LEU A 208 19.07 -1.59 -4.23
CA LEU A 208 19.83 -0.37 -4.01
C LEU A 208 20.66 -0.50 -2.73
N THR A 209 21.98 -0.43 -2.84
CA THR A 209 22.90 -0.53 -1.69
C THR A 209 23.50 0.80 -1.30
N GLU A 210 23.69 1.71 -2.24
CA GLU A 210 24.28 3.02 -1.98
C GLU A 210 23.68 4.08 -2.90
N LYS A 211 23.46 5.26 -2.34
CA LYS A 211 23.06 6.48 -3.05
C LYS A 211 23.90 7.64 -2.55
N THR A 212 24.61 8.34 -3.44
CA THR A 212 25.50 9.45 -3.11
C THR A 212 24.98 10.74 -3.75
N ASP A 213 24.91 11.81 -2.98
CA ASP A 213 24.53 13.14 -3.46
C ASP A 213 25.54 13.65 -4.48
N LEU A 214 25.07 14.17 -5.62
CA LEU A 214 25.89 14.86 -6.61
C LEU A 214 25.90 16.36 -6.27
N ILE A 215 27.10 16.95 -6.22
CA ILE A 215 27.27 18.38 -6.02
C ILE A 215 27.55 19.00 -7.38
N PRO A 216 26.75 19.99 -7.84
CA PRO A 216 27.00 20.68 -9.12
C PRO A 216 28.39 21.34 -9.16
N GLU A 217 29.03 21.29 -10.33
CA GLU A 217 30.30 22.00 -10.55
C GLU A 217 30.14 23.51 -10.30
N GLY A 218 31.12 24.11 -9.60
CA GLY A 218 31.14 25.55 -9.32
C GLY A 218 30.38 25.98 -8.06
N VAL A 219 29.76 25.07 -7.35
CA VAL A 219 29.17 25.36 -6.02
C VAL A 219 30.26 25.27 -4.96
N ILE A 220 30.45 26.36 -4.18
CA ILE A 220 31.32 26.32 -3.00
C ILE A 220 30.65 25.40 -1.99
N ARG A 221 31.34 24.32 -1.64
CA ARG A 221 30.82 23.28 -0.72
C ARG A 221 30.79 23.82 0.68
N THR A 222 29.59 24.15 1.15
CA THR A 222 29.30 24.33 2.58
C THR A 222 28.75 23.04 3.19
N ASP A 223 28.08 22.24 2.36
CA ASP A 223 27.51 20.93 2.72
C ASP A 223 28.08 19.88 1.79
N ASP A 224 28.77 18.93 2.35
CA ASP A 224 29.45 17.91 1.58
C ASP A 224 28.54 16.76 1.20
N GLU A 225 29.05 15.98 0.22
CA GLU A 225 28.43 14.76 -0.26
C GLU A 225 27.93 13.88 0.87
N ARG A 226 26.64 13.57 0.88
CA ARG A 226 26.04 12.61 1.78
C ARG A 226 25.94 11.27 1.07
N THR A 227 26.30 10.22 1.80
CA THR A 227 26.17 8.85 1.31
C THR A 227 25.12 8.11 2.11
N HIS A 228 24.15 7.55 1.38
CA HIS A 228 23.10 6.71 1.94
C HIS A 228 23.43 5.26 1.67
N ARG A 229 23.41 4.41 2.70
CA ARG A 229 23.67 2.97 2.57
C ARG A 229 22.51 2.16 3.07
N TYR A 230 22.19 1.10 2.32
CA TYR A 230 21.03 0.24 2.52
C TYR A 230 21.49 -1.21 2.63
N HIS A 231 21.08 -1.89 3.70
CA HIS A 231 21.40 -3.29 3.94
C HIS A 231 20.12 -4.11 4.07
N TYR A 232 20.14 -5.30 3.49
CA TYR A 232 18.98 -6.16 3.35
C TYR A 232 19.22 -7.51 4.02
N ASP A 233 18.12 -8.15 4.45
CA ASP A 233 18.16 -9.54 4.88
C ASP A 233 18.08 -10.52 3.68
N SER A 234 18.08 -11.82 3.98
CA SER A 234 17.97 -12.87 2.96
C SER A 234 16.64 -12.91 2.23
N GLN A 235 15.61 -12.21 2.73
CA GLN A 235 14.30 -12.07 2.12
C GLN A 235 14.12 -10.74 1.39
N HIS A 236 15.23 -10.03 1.10
CA HIS A 236 15.26 -8.76 0.39
C HIS A 236 14.54 -7.60 1.09
N ARG A 237 14.39 -7.67 2.44
CA ARG A 237 13.81 -6.60 3.23
C ARG A 237 14.90 -5.68 3.77
N LEU A 238 14.65 -4.37 3.75
CA LEU A 238 15.57 -3.38 4.30
C LEU A 238 15.62 -3.53 5.83
N VAL A 239 16.80 -3.86 6.38
CA VAL A 239 16.99 -4.05 7.83
C VAL A 239 17.86 -2.99 8.47
N HIS A 240 18.70 -2.29 7.69
CA HIS A 240 19.61 -1.28 8.19
C HIS A 240 19.83 -0.17 7.15
N TYR A 241 19.74 1.06 7.59
CA TYR A 241 19.99 2.26 6.80
C TYR A 241 20.95 3.17 7.53
N THR A 242 21.93 3.75 6.82
CA THR A 242 22.82 4.76 7.34
C THR A 242 22.92 5.95 6.37
N ARG A 243 23.04 7.14 6.91
CA ARG A 243 23.42 8.34 6.17
C ARG A 243 24.68 8.90 6.80
N THR A 244 25.71 9.03 6.00
CA THR A 244 27.02 9.51 6.43
C THR A 244 27.42 10.76 5.66
N GLN A 245 28.25 11.59 6.28
CA GLN A 245 28.92 12.74 5.67
C GLN A 245 30.36 12.69 6.13
N TYR A 246 31.35 12.75 5.24
CA TYR A 246 32.78 12.49 5.54
C TYR A 246 33.02 11.16 6.30
N GLU A 247 32.28 10.15 5.93
CA GLU A 247 32.28 8.83 6.62
C GLU A 247 31.81 8.87 8.08
N GLU A 248 31.40 10.04 8.58
CA GLU A 248 30.79 10.15 9.90
C GLU A 248 29.27 9.96 9.84
N PRO A 249 28.68 9.15 10.72
CA PRO A 249 27.26 8.88 10.69
C PRO A 249 26.44 10.10 11.13
N LEU A 250 25.47 10.49 10.29
CA LEU A 250 24.45 11.48 10.61
C LEU A 250 23.20 10.83 11.19
N VAL A 251 22.82 9.68 10.64
CA VAL A 251 21.65 8.90 11.02
C VAL A 251 21.96 7.42 10.82
N GLU A 252 21.49 6.60 11.75
CA GLU A 252 21.44 5.15 11.63
C GLU A 252 20.03 4.68 11.98
N SER A 253 19.47 3.75 11.22
CA SER A 253 18.19 3.14 11.55
C SER A 253 18.21 1.64 11.32
N ARG A 254 17.44 0.92 12.14
CA ARG A 254 17.26 -0.52 12.04
C ARG A 254 15.79 -0.87 12.09
N TYR A 255 15.42 -1.86 11.30
CA TYR A 255 14.03 -2.27 11.09
C TYR A 255 13.87 -3.73 11.48
N LEU A 256 12.79 -4.03 12.18
CA LEU A 256 12.42 -5.38 12.61
C LEU A 256 11.13 -5.80 11.93
N TYR A 257 11.07 -7.03 11.43
CA TYR A 257 9.92 -7.58 10.71
C TYR A 257 9.35 -8.80 11.44
N ASP A 258 8.06 -9.02 11.27
CA ASP A 258 7.39 -10.23 11.71
C ASP A 258 7.54 -11.38 10.70
N PRO A 259 7.07 -12.60 11.01
CA PRO A 259 7.15 -13.74 10.10
C PRO A 259 6.43 -13.54 8.75
N LEU A 260 5.47 -12.62 8.67
CA LEU A 260 4.77 -12.25 7.44
C LEU A 260 5.48 -11.15 6.64
N GLY A 261 6.64 -10.69 7.10
CA GLY A 261 7.39 -9.61 6.47
C GLY A 261 6.84 -8.21 6.71
N ARG A 262 5.95 -8.02 7.68
CA ARG A 262 5.45 -6.70 8.09
C ARG A 262 6.40 -6.07 9.09
N ARG A 263 6.65 -4.78 8.93
CA ARG A 263 7.56 -4.05 9.84
C ARG A 263 6.87 -3.81 11.18
N VAL A 264 7.44 -4.35 12.26
CA VAL A 264 6.91 -4.24 13.63
C VAL A 264 7.64 -3.23 14.49
N ALA A 265 8.87 -2.89 14.14
CA ALA A 265 9.64 -1.89 14.88
C ALA A 265 10.65 -1.16 14.00
N LYS A 266 10.95 0.05 14.42
CA LYS A 266 12.01 0.90 13.90
C LYS A 266 12.78 1.53 15.06
N ARG A 267 14.12 1.51 14.99
CA ARG A 267 15.02 2.20 15.91
C ARG A 267 15.87 3.18 15.11
N VAL A 268 15.88 4.45 15.51
CA VAL A 268 16.61 5.52 14.82
C VAL A 268 17.54 6.24 15.78
N TRP A 269 18.83 6.25 15.44
CA TRP A 269 19.85 7.05 16.11
C TRP A 269 20.15 8.25 15.25
N ARG A 270 20.11 9.45 15.87
CA ARG A 270 20.42 10.72 15.21
C ARG A 270 21.66 11.35 15.81
N ARG A 271 22.39 12.11 15.01
CA ARG A 271 23.54 12.89 15.49
C ARG A 271 23.05 13.99 16.43
N GLU A 272 23.62 14.03 17.61
CA GLU A 272 23.33 15.03 18.65
C GLU A 272 24.62 15.49 19.33
N ARG A 273 24.59 16.65 19.97
CA ARG A 273 25.67 17.10 20.84
C ARG A 273 25.54 16.40 22.18
N ASP A 274 26.65 15.79 22.63
CA ASP A 274 26.73 15.29 23.99
C ASP A 274 27.02 16.39 25.01
N LEU A 275 27.13 16.04 26.29
CA LEU A 275 27.41 16.97 27.39
C LEU A 275 28.77 17.64 27.27
N THR A 276 29.69 17.13 26.48
CA THR A 276 31.03 17.66 26.21
C THR A 276 31.06 18.56 24.97
N GLY A 277 29.94 18.68 24.25
CA GLY A 277 29.83 19.46 23.03
C GLY A 277 30.22 18.70 21.75
N TRP A 278 30.66 17.45 21.86
CA TRP A 278 30.94 16.60 20.69
C TRP A 278 29.68 16.13 19.99
N MET A 279 29.74 16.07 18.67
CA MET A 279 28.67 15.55 17.84
C MET A 279 28.87 14.05 17.63
N SER A 280 27.92 13.25 18.10
CA SER A 280 27.91 11.80 17.92
C SER A 280 26.47 11.29 17.75
N LEU A 281 26.31 10.04 17.32
CA LEU A 281 25.00 9.40 17.35
C LEU A 281 24.48 9.30 18.78
N SER A 282 23.17 9.51 18.95
CA SER A 282 22.51 9.36 20.25
C SER A 282 22.78 7.98 20.87
N ARG A 283 22.96 7.91 22.19
CA ARG A 283 23.21 6.64 22.89
C ARG A 283 22.00 5.72 22.88
N LYS A 284 20.80 6.32 22.95
CA LYS A 284 19.52 5.61 22.90
C LYS A 284 18.81 5.90 21.61
N PRO A 285 18.28 4.90 20.91
CA PRO A 285 17.48 5.11 19.73
C PRO A 285 16.09 5.63 20.07
N GLN A 286 15.49 6.37 19.14
CA GLN A 286 14.06 6.58 19.11
C GLN A 286 13.41 5.31 18.58
N VAL A 287 12.56 4.66 19.38
CA VAL A 287 11.88 3.42 19.03
C VAL A 287 10.46 3.73 18.60
N THR A 288 10.05 3.19 17.46
CA THR A 288 8.67 3.21 16.98
C THR A 288 8.19 1.79 16.80
N TRP A 289 7.02 1.48 17.37
CA TRP A 289 6.36 0.20 17.26
C TRP A 289 5.19 0.29 16.29
N TYR A 290 4.97 -0.75 15.51
CA TYR A 290 3.94 -0.83 14.49
C TYR A 290 3.03 -2.04 14.73
N GLY A 291 1.72 -1.78 14.80
CA GLY A 291 0.69 -2.81 14.95
C GLY A 291 -0.13 -2.94 13.67
N TRP A 292 -0.46 -4.18 13.31
CA TRP A 292 -1.08 -4.54 12.05
C TRP A 292 -2.42 -5.24 12.24
N ASP A 293 -3.30 -5.03 11.27
CA ASP A 293 -4.52 -5.80 11.04
C ASP A 293 -4.48 -6.28 9.57
N GLY A 294 -4.09 -7.53 9.36
CA GLY A 294 -3.75 -8.02 8.03
C GLY A 294 -2.61 -7.22 7.40
N ASP A 295 -2.82 -6.69 6.22
CA ASP A 295 -1.85 -5.84 5.50
C ASP A 295 -2.00 -4.34 5.77
N ARG A 296 -2.88 -3.95 6.69
CA ARG A 296 -3.07 -2.54 7.07
C ARG A 296 -2.34 -2.21 8.37
N LEU A 297 -1.55 -1.15 8.31
CA LEU A 297 -0.87 -0.60 9.47
C LEU A 297 -1.85 0.24 10.28
N THR A 298 -2.32 -0.29 11.42
CA THR A 298 -3.37 0.34 12.22
C THR A 298 -2.85 1.12 13.42
N THR A 299 -1.66 0.78 13.91
CA THR A 299 -1.13 1.35 15.16
C THR A 299 0.33 1.73 15.01
N ILE A 300 0.66 2.94 15.44
CA ILE A 300 2.03 3.45 15.55
C ILE A 300 2.20 3.96 16.97
N GLN A 301 3.22 3.47 17.66
CA GLN A 301 3.50 3.90 19.02
C GLN A 301 4.97 4.26 19.20
N ASN A 302 5.19 5.41 19.81
CA ASN A 302 6.50 5.84 20.28
C ASN A 302 6.46 6.13 21.81
N ASP A 303 7.48 6.75 22.34
CA ASP A 303 7.59 7.12 23.76
C ASP A 303 6.58 8.22 24.20
N ARG A 304 5.99 8.96 23.26
CA ARG A 304 5.07 10.08 23.53
C ARG A 304 3.61 9.72 23.36
N SER A 305 3.28 8.99 22.32
CA SER A 305 1.88 8.71 21.97
C SER A 305 1.70 7.41 21.19
N ARG A 306 0.46 6.92 21.23
CA ARG A 306 -0.06 5.89 20.34
C ARG A 306 -1.03 6.52 19.37
N ILE A 307 -0.78 6.33 18.07
CA ILE A 307 -1.65 6.78 17.00
C ILE A 307 -2.29 5.56 16.35
N GLN A 308 -3.61 5.53 16.33
CA GLN A 308 -4.38 4.43 15.74
C GLN A 308 -5.20 4.97 14.57
N THR A 309 -5.15 4.25 13.46
CA THR A 309 -5.85 4.58 12.22
C THR A 309 -6.97 3.58 11.99
N ILE A 310 -8.18 4.09 11.82
CA ILE A 310 -9.34 3.32 11.39
C ILE A 310 -9.52 3.57 9.90
N TYR A 311 -9.40 2.51 9.11
CA TYR A 311 -9.54 2.57 7.65
C TYR A 311 -10.99 2.37 7.24
N GLN A 312 -11.34 2.87 6.06
CA GLN A 312 -12.59 2.49 5.41
C GLN A 312 -12.60 0.96 5.17
N PRO A 313 -13.70 0.26 5.39
CA PRO A 313 -13.77 -1.19 5.21
C PRO A 313 -13.31 -1.64 3.83
N GLY A 314 -12.45 -2.67 3.80
CA GLY A 314 -11.90 -3.22 2.55
C GLY A 314 -11.00 -2.28 1.75
N SER A 315 -10.52 -1.20 2.36
CA SER A 315 -9.73 -0.15 1.71
C SER A 315 -8.46 0.16 2.49
N PHE A 316 -7.48 0.75 1.82
CA PHE A 316 -6.30 1.37 2.45
C PHE A 316 -6.48 2.89 2.68
N THR A 317 -7.67 3.41 2.45
CA THR A 317 -7.98 4.82 2.70
C THR A 317 -8.26 5.03 4.19
N PRO A 318 -7.46 5.86 4.89
CA PRO A 318 -7.69 6.15 6.29
C PRO A 318 -8.94 7.02 6.48
N LEU A 319 -9.67 6.77 7.55
CA LEU A 319 -10.89 7.50 7.88
C LEU A 319 -10.77 8.28 9.19
N ILE A 320 -10.40 7.62 10.28
CA ILE A 320 -10.31 8.22 11.61
C ILE A 320 -8.91 8.00 12.19
N ARG A 321 -8.36 9.05 12.77
CA ARG A 321 -7.11 9.03 13.54
C ARG A 321 -7.43 9.23 15.01
N VAL A 322 -6.98 8.31 15.84
CA VAL A 322 -7.10 8.40 17.30
C VAL A 322 -5.71 8.46 17.90
N GLU A 323 -5.40 9.52 18.61
CA GLU A 323 -4.13 9.70 19.32
C GLU A 323 -4.36 9.68 20.83
N THR A 324 -3.58 8.85 21.51
CA THR A 324 -3.58 8.75 22.97
C THR A 324 -2.15 8.96 23.48
N ALA A 325 -1.96 9.89 24.42
CA ALA A 325 -0.66 10.10 25.04
C ALA A 325 -0.21 8.84 25.81
N THR A 326 1.09 8.52 25.76
CA THR A 326 1.66 7.35 26.45
C THR A 326 1.42 7.40 27.96
N GLY A 327 1.48 8.59 28.57
CA GLY A 327 1.15 8.78 29.98
C GLY A 327 -0.31 8.45 30.31
N GLU A 328 -1.24 8.74 29.41
CA GLU A 328 -2.65 8.36 29.54
C GLU A 328 -2.84 6.84 29.40
N LEU A 329 -2.12 6.20 28.50
CA LEU A 329 -2.12 4.74 28.34
C LEU A 329 -1.59 4.04 29.59
N ALA A 330 -0.55 4.57 30.22
CA ALA A 330 -0.01 4.02 31.48
C ALA A 330 -1.04 4.04 32.59
N ARG A 331 -1.90 5.05 32.65
CA ARG A 331 -3.00 5.14 33.64
C ARG A 331 -4.11 4.13 33.40
N THR A 332 -4.24 3.56 32.20
CA THR A 332 -5.21 2.48 31.92
C THR A 332 -4.73 1.12 32.41
N GLN A 333 -3.43 0.97 32.71
CA GLN A 333 -2.89 -0.24 33.30
C GLN A 333 -3.33 -0.31 34.76
N ARG A 334 -4.22 -1.24 35.02
CA ARG A 334 -4.71 -1.52 36.36
C ARG A 334 -4.40 -2.96 36.74
N ARG A 335 -4.28 -3.20 38.03
CA ARG A 335 -4.15 -4.55 38.52
C ARG A 335 -5.48 -5.29 38.38
N SER A 336 -5.46 -6.58 38.12
CA SER A 336 -6.66 -7.41 38.25
C SER A 336 -7.10 -7.46 39.72
N LEU A 337 -8.37 -7.79 39.93
CA LEU A 337 -8.89 -7.99 41.29
C LEU A 337 -8.08 -9.05 42.03
N ALA A 338 -7.70 -10.13 41.35
CA ALA A 338 -6.85 -11.18 41.92
C ALA A 338 -5.49 -10.64 42.33
N ASP A 339 -4.83 -9.83 41.51
CA ASP A 339 -3.52 -9.22 41.81
C ASP A 339 -3.61 -8.24 42.97
N ALA A 340 -4.67 -7.40 43.01
CA ALA A 340 -4.89 -6.46 44.06
C ALA A 340 -5.06 -7.17 45.44
N LEU A 341 -5.82 -8.26 45.47
CA LEU A 341 -6.01 -9.06 46.69
C LEU A 341 -4.75 -9.82 47.10
N GLN A 342 -3.98 -10.36 46.12
CA GLN A 342 -2.72 -11.02 46.42
C GLN A 342 -1.67 -10.08 47.03
N GLN A 343 -1.66 -8.82 46.59
CA GLN A 343 -0.73 -7.80 47.12
C GLN A 343 -1.16 -7.29 48.52
N SER A 344 -2.44 -7.31 48.80
CA SER A 344 -3.00 -6.82 50.10
C SER A 344 -3.13 -7.88 51.18
N GLY A 345 -2.94 -9.17 50.85
CA GLY A 345 -3.25 -10.30 51.74
C GLY A 345 -2.13 -10.79 52.66
N GLY A 346 -0.98 -10.14 52.72
CA GLY A 346 0.12 -10.53 53.61
C GLY A 346 0.14 -9.75 54.91
N GLU A 347 0.14 -10.42 56.06
CA GLU A 347 0.19 -9.79 57.41
C GLU A 347 1.49 -8.98 57.64
N ASP A 348 2.56 -9.24 56.85
CA ASP A 348 3.85 -8.56 56.94
C ASP A 348 4.21 -7.73 55.69
N GLY A 349 3.20 -7.32 54.88
CA GLY A 349 3.42 -6.56 53.64
C GLY A 349 3.98 -7.40 52.46
N GLY A 350 3.93 -8.73 52.57
CA GLY A 350 4.27 -9.66 51.50
C GLY A 350 3.09 -10.00 50.62
N SER A 351 3.34 -10.36 49.33
CA SER A 351 2.29 -10.87 48.45
C SER A 351 1.95 -12.33 48.73
N VAL A 352 0.68 -12.67 48.70
CA VAL A 352 0.19 -14.05 48.78
C VAL A 352 -0.09 -14.57 47.38
N VAL A 353 0.31 -15.79 47.07
CA VAL A 353 0.03 -16.43 45.77
C VAL A 353 -1.25 -17.25 45.87
N PHE A 354 -2.24 -16.91 45.03
CA PHE A 354 -3.51 -17.65 44.98
C PHE A 354 -3.41 -18.88 44.07
N PRO A 355 -4.17 -19.96 44.38
CA PRO A 355 -4.31 -21.07 43.46
C PRO A 355 -4.93 -20.62 42.12
N PRO A 356 -4.57 -21.23 40.97
CA PRO A 356 -5.10 -20.85 39.66
C PRO A 356 -6.62 -20.84 39.55
N VAL A 357 -7.31 -21.76 40.25
CA VAL A 357 -8.78 -21.82 40.26
C VAL A 357 -9.39 -20.58 40.94
N LEU A 358 -8.77 -20.11 42.03
CA LEU A 358 -9.22 -18.89 42.70
C LEU A 358 -9.00 -17.65 41.84
N VAL A 359 -7.86 -17.57 41.15
CA VAL A 359 -7.59 -16.48 40.18
C VAL A 359 -8.64 -16.45 39.09
N GLN A 360 -9.00 -17.58 38.51
CA GLN A 360 -10.05 -17.68 37.49
C GLN A 360 -11.42 -17.24 37.98
N MET A 361 -11.76 -17.60 39.22
CA MET A 361 -13.04 -17.19 39.83
C MET A 361 -13.06 -15.68 40.08
N LEU A 362 -11.96 -15.10 40.53
CA LEU A 362 -11.82 -13.65 40.74
C LEU A 362 -11.84 -12.87 39.43
N ASP A 363 -11.18 -13.37 38.37
CA ASP A 363 -11.19 -12.76 37.05
C ASP A 363 -12.60 -12.78 36.42
N ARG A 364 -13.34 -13.88 36.63
CA ARG A 364 -14.73 -13.97 36.23
C ARG A 364 -15.60 -12.96 36.99
N LEU A 365 -15.44 -12.89 38.30
CA LEU A 365 -16.17 -11.95 39.17
C LEU A 365 -15.90 -10.50 38.76
N GLU A 366 -14.63 -10.16 38.52
CA GLU A 366 -14.23 -8.84 38.03
C GLU A 366 -14.92 -8.47 36.71
N SER A 367 -14.93 -9.40 35.76
CA SER A 367 -15.61 -9.21 34.49
C SER A 367 -17.11 -9.01 34.63
N GLU A 368 -17.76 -9.76 35.54
CA GLU A 368 -19.18 -9.63 35.86
C GLU A 368 -19.51 -8.29 36.52
N ILE A 369 -18.66 -7.81 37.43
CA ILE A 369 -18.79 -6.51 38.08
C ILE A 369 -18.67 -5.38 37.08
N LEU A 370 -17.65 -5.44 36.20
CA LEU A 370 -17.45 -4.43 35.17
C LEU A 370 -18.58 -4.38 34.15
N ALA A 371 -19.24 -5.51 33.89
CA ALA A 371 -20.42 -5.60 33.04
C ALA A 371 -21.72 -5.24 33.70
N ASP A 372 -21.69 -4.90 35.00
CA ASP A 372 -22.86 -4.68 35.87
C ASP A 372 -23.88 -5.86 35.85
N ARG A 373 -23.34 -7.08 35.75
CA ARG A 373 -24.10 -8.33 35.61
C ARG A 373 -23.50 -9.46 36.45
N VAL A 374 -23.51 -9.29 37.78
CA VAL A 374 -22.97 -10.32 38.67
C VAL A 374 -23.96 -11.50 38.74
N SER A 375 -23.46 -12.70 38.38
CA SER A 375 -24.24 -13.93 38.39
C SER A 375 -24.62 -14.38 39.82
N GLU A 376 -25.71 -15.12 39.95
CA GLU A 376 -26.11 -15.73 41.21
C GLU A 376 -25.06 -16.72 41.73
N GLU A 377 -24.34 -17.40 40.86
CA GLU A 377 -23.25 -18.30 41.20
C GLU A 377 -22.10 -17.53 41.87
N SER A 378 -21.67 -16.40 41.30
CA SER A 378 -20.64 -15.54 41.88
C SER A 378 -21.09 -14.93 43.21
N ARG A 379 -22.37 -14.53 43.34
CA ARG A 379 -22.94 -14.02 44.59
C ARG A 379 -22.93 -15.08 45.70
N ARG A 380 -23.35 -16.32 45.41
CA ARG A 380 -23.34 -17.44 46.36
C ARG A 380 -21.92 -17.81 46.78
N TRP A 381 -21.02 -17.81 45.85
CA TRP A 381 -19.58 -18.05 46.13
C TRP A 381 -19.03 -16.99 47.09
N LEU A 382 -19.25 -15.70 46.85
CA LEU A 382 -18.83 -14.62 47.74
C LEU A 382 -19.49 -14.75 49.12
N ALA A 383 -20.76 -15.02 49.17
CA ALA A 383 -21.50 -15.23 50.44
C ALA A 383 -20.93 -16.39 51.26
N SER A 384 -20.50 -17.49 50.58
CA SER A 384 -19.83 -18.61 51.24
C SER A 384 -18.48 -18.25 51.86
N CYS A 385 -17.84 -17.20 51.33
CA CYS A 385 -16.57 -16.64 51.82
C CYS A 385 -16.81 -15.51 52.86
N GLY A 386 -18.04 -15.18 53.17
CA GLY A 386 -18.41 -14.06 54.06
C GLY A 386 -18.16 -12.68 53.43
N LEU A 387 -18.14 -12.59 52.10
CA LEU A 387 -17.85 -11.39 51.33
C LEU A 387 -19.07 -10.93 50.52
N THR A 388 -19.08 -9.65 50.19
CA THR A 388 -20.11 -9.05 49.34
C THR A 388 -19.53 -8.51 48.03
N VAL A 389 -20.38 -8.32 47.00
CA VAL A 389 -19.97 -7.73 45.73
C VAL A 389 -19.41 -6.32 45.93
N GLU A 390 -20.02 -5.53 46.82
CA GLU A 390 -19.57 -4.16 47.15
C GLU A 390 -18.18 -4.13 47.75
N GLN A 391 -17.85 -5.10 48.65
CA GLN A 391 -16.50 -5.23 49.20
C GLN A 391 -15.46 -5.52 48.10
N MET A 392 -15.82 -6.36 47.13
CA MET A 392 -14.93 -6.67 45.99
C MET A 392 -14.77 -5.48 45.03
N GLN A 393 -15.85 -4.74 44.77
CA GLN A 393 -15.80 -3.50 43.99
C GLN A 393 -14.84 -2.47 44.60
N ASN A 394 -14.84 -2.34 45.92
CA ASN A 394 -13.96 -1.42 46.64
C ASN A 394 -12.48 -1.83 46.62
N GLN A 395 -12.17 -3.09 46.31
CA GLN A 395 -10.81 -3.59 46.15
C GLN A 395 -10.29 -3.48 44.73
N MET A 396 -11.20 -3.21 43.78
CA MET A 396 -10.83 -3.06 42.38
C MET A 396 -10.17 -1.69 42.11
N ASP A 397 -9.11 -1.70 41.31
CA ASP A 397 -8.55 -0.44 40.79
C ASP A 397 -9.60 0.24 39.90
N PRO A 398 -9.73 1.56 39.96
CA PRO A 398 -10.69 2.27 39.13
C PRO A 398 -10.42 2.10 37.66
N VAL A 399 -11.46 2.03 36.84
CA VAL A 399 -11.35 2.06 35.38
C VAL A 399 -11.11 3.51 34.95
N TYR A 400 -9.99 3.73 34.30
CA TYR A 400 -9.63 5.04 33.79
C TYR A 400 -9.89 5.09 32.28
N THR A 401 -10.62 6.10 31.84
CA THR A 401 -10.83 6.38 30.41
C THR A 401 -9.82 7.41 29.97
N PRO A 402 -8.86 7.08 29.09
CA PRO A 402 -7.84 8.02 28.66
C PRO A 402 -8.42 9.11 27.78
N ALA A 403 -7.86 10.32 27.89
CA ALA A 403 -8.15 11.39 26.96
C ALA A 403 -7.57 11.05 25.57
N ARG A 404 -8.38 11.22 24.53
CA ARG A 404 -8.03 10.92 23.15
C ARG A 404 -8.26 12.13 22.26
N LYS A 405 -7.35 12.33 21.30
CA LYS A 405 -7.53 13.29 20.20
C LYS A 405 -8.04 12.52 18.98
N ILE A 406 -9.23 12.88 18.51
CA ILE A 406 -9.88 12.22 17.38
C ILE A 406 -9.97 13.19 16.21
N HIS A 407 -9.45 12.78 15.07
CA HIS A 407 -9.49 13.53 13.82
C HIS A 407 -10.06 12.68 12.69
N LEU A 408 -10.76 13.33 11.77
CA LEU A 408 -11.11 12.74 10.49
C LEU A 408 -9.98 12.99 9.50
N TYR A 409 -9.61 11.96 8.73
CA TYR A 409 -8.78 12.13 7.55
C TYR A 409 -9.62 12.65 6.39
N HIS A 410 -9.30 13.85 5.91
CA HIS A 410 -9.80 14.32 4.62
C HIS A 410 -8.79 13.92 3.55
N CYS A 411 -9.19 13.05 2.64
CA CYS A 411 -8.31 12.46 1.63
C CYS A 411 -8.70 12.93 0.23
N ASP A 412 -7.73 12.87 -0.70
CA ASP A 412 -8.03 13.02 -2.12
C ASP A 412 -8.76 11.78 -2.68
N HIS A 413 -9.04 11.79 -4.00
CA HIS A 413 -9.73 10.69 -4.69
C HIS A 413 -8.98 9.36 -4.64
N ARG A 414 -7.67 9.36 -4.35
CA ARG A 414 -6.82 8.17 -4.22
C ARG A 414 -6.77 7.61 -2.80
N GLY A 415 -7.17 8.40 -1.82
CA GLY A 415 -7.01 8.08 -0.40
C GLY A 415 -5.76 8.67 0.25
N LEU A 416 -5.08 9.62 -0.40
CA LEU A 416 -3.97 10.38 0.17
C LEU A 416 -4.52 11.42 1.15
N PRO A 417 -4.09 11.41 2.45
CA PRO A 417 -4.52 12.40 3.42
C PRO A 417 -4.06 13.82 3.05
N LEU A 418 -5.01 14.75 2.95
CA LEU A 418 -4.75 16.16 2.70
C LEU A 418 -4.92 17.01 3.95
N ALA A 419 -5.77 16.58 4.87
CA ALA A 419 -6.02 17.29 6.12
C ALA A 419 -6.47 16.36 7.24
N LEU A 420 -6.22 16.78 8.47
CA LEU A 420 -6.80 16.24 9.69
C LEU A 420 -7.77 17.26 10.26
N ILE A 421 -9.02 16.86 10.42
CA ILE A 421 -10.12 17.74 10.79
C ILE A 421 -10.72 17.29 12.10
N SER A 422 -10.88 18.23 13.04
CA SER A 422 -11.51 17.99 14.34
C SER A 422 -13.04 17.88 14.23
N LYS A 423 -13.70 17.44 15.30
CA LYS A 423 -15.17 17.39 15.38
C LYS A 423 -15.83 18.74 15.24
N GLU A 424 -15.12 19.81 15.58
CA GLU A 424 -15.57 21.19 15.44
C GLU A 424 -15.48 21.70 14.00
N GLY A 425 -14.90 20.87 13.08
CA GLY A 425 -14.69 21.23 11.69
C GLY A 425 -13.42 22.04 11.44
N THR A 426 -12.54 22.16 12.43
CA THR A 426 -11.27 22.89 12.32
C THR A 426 -10.20 22.00 11.69
N THR A 427 -9.49 22.53 10.70
CA THR A 427 -8.31 21.89 10.13
C THR A 427 -7.12 22.07 11.08
N GLU A 428 -6.60 20.98 11.61
CA GLU A 428 -5.49 20.99 12.57
C GLU A 428 -4.16 20.56 11.96
N TRP A 429 -4.20 19.95 10.81
CA TRP A 429 -3.06 19.62 9.97
C TRP A 429 -3.52 19.61 8.51
N CYS A 430 -2.71 20.11 7.60
CA CYS A 430 -2.92 19.93 6.16
C CYS A 430 -1.59 19.93 5.40
N ALA A 431 -1.61 19.33 4.22
CA ALA A 431 -0.46 19.27 3.34
C ALA A 431 -0.88 19.24 1.86
N GLU A 432 0.05 19.64 1.01
CA GLU A 432 -0.04 19.53 -0.45
C GLU A 432 1.03 18.58 -0.96
N TYR A 433 0.71 17.84 -2.01
CA TYR A 433 1.57 16.82 -2.59
C TYR A 433 1.63 16.96 -4.11
N ASP A 434 2.74 16.51 -4.68
CA ASP A 434 2.79 16.23 -6.12
C ASP A 434 2.09 14.88 -6.43
N GLU A 435 2.04 14.53 -7.70
CA GLU A 435 1.32 13.36 -8.16
C GLU A 435 1.97 12.04 -7.69
N TRP A 436 3.26 12.07 -7.37
CA TRP A 436 4.06 10.92 -6.91
C TRP A 436 4.08 10.78 -5.39
N GLY A 437 3.39 11.67 -4.69
CA GLY A 437 3.27 11.66 -3.24
C GLY A 437 4.36 12.42 -2.50
N ASN A 438 5.18 13.22 -3.17
CA ASN A 438 6.11 14.13 -2.51
C ASN A 438 5.35 15.26 -1.83
N GLN A 439 5.64 15.51 -0.57
CA GLN A 439 5.06 16.62 0.17
C GLN A 439 5.68 17.94 -0.29
N LEU A 440 4.85 18.85 -0.80
CA LEU A 440 5.25 20.17 -1.30
C LEU A 440 5.12 21.24 -0.22
N ASN A 441 4.09 21.14 0.60
CA ASN A 441 3.79 22.10 1.67
C ASN A 441 3.09 21.40 2.83
N GLU A 442 3.30 21.90 4.06
CA GLU A 442 2.65 21.40 5.26
C GLU A 442 2.32 22.58 6.20
N GLU A 443 1.09 22.57 6.72
CA GLU A 443 0.69 23.42 7.83
C GLU A 443 0.36 22.52 9.03
N ASN A 444 1.16 22.61 10.08
CA ASN A 444 1.06 21.74 11.26
C ASN A 444 1.27 22.53 12.56
N PRO A 445 0.35 23.45 12.91
CA PRO A 445 0.50 24.30 14.10
C PRO A 445 0.46 23.52 15.41
N HIS A 446 -0.15 22.33 15.43
CA HIS A 446 -0.30 21.47 16.60
C HIS A 446 0.77 20.37 16.69
N GLN A 447 1.74 20.35 15.78
CA GLN A 447 2.80 19.33 15.71
C GLN A 447 2.26 17.89 15.70
N LEU A 448 1.16 17.67 14.99
CA LEU A 448 0.59 16.35 14.80
C LEU A 448 1.51 15.49 13.92
N GLN A 449 1.74 14.25 14.32
CA GLN A 449 2.43 13.30 13.51
C GLN A 449 1.46 12.69 12.48
N GLN A 450 1.68 12.97 11.20
CA GLN A 450 0.92 12.40 10.09
C GLN A 450 1.90 11.95 9.00
N LEU A 451 2.19 10.65 8.98
CA LEU A 451 3.20 10.04 8.11
C LEU A 451 2.60 9.13 7.02
N ILE A 452 1.28 8.97 6.99
CA ILE A 452 0.60 8.25 5.92
C ILE A 452 0.70 9.06 4.62
N ARG A 453 1.02 8.37 3.53
CA ARG A 453 1.14 8.95 2.19
C ARG A 453 0.10 8.32 1.25
N LEU A 454 0.44 8.01 0.03
CA LEU A 454 -0.44 7.24 -0.85
C LEU A 454 -0.86 5.92 -0.18
N PRO A 455 -2.00 5.31 -0.54
CA PRO A 455 -2.48 4.10 0.10
C PRO A 455 -1.41 3.04 0.30
N GLY A 456 -1.27 2.55 1.53
CA GLY A 456 -0.27 1.58 1.94
C GLY A 456 1.12 2.14 2.24
N GLN A 457 1.33 3.43 2.10
CA GLN A 457 2.64 4.07 2.29
C GLN A 457 2.76 4.77 3.65
N GLN A 458 3.91 4.58 4.28
CA GLN A 458 4.30 5.22 5.54
C GLN A 458 5.65 5.95 5.35
N TYR A 459 5.68 7.24 5.59
CA TYR A 459 6.91 8.04 5.46
C TYR A 459 7.90 7.74 6.57
N ASP A 460 9.15 7.48 6.19
CA ASP A 460 10.31 7.35 7.07
C ASP A 460 11.18 8.62 6.98
N GLU A 461 11.11 9.45 7.99
CA GLU A 461 11.79 10.75 8.02
C GLU A 461 13.32 10.63 7.93
N GLU A 462 13.90 9.58 8.50
CA GLU A 462 15.35 9.34 8.53
C GLU A 462 15.94 9.05 7.16
N SER A 463 15.21 8.37 6.28
CA SER A 463 15.67 7.96 4.95
C SER A 463 15.06 8.73 3.79
N GLY A 464 13.92 9.39 4.02
CA GLY A 464 13.12 10.00 2.98
C GLY A 464 12.33 8.99 2.13
N LEU A 465 12.41 7.70 2.46
CA LEU A 465 11.67 6.65 1.78
C LEU A 465 10.27 6.47 2.36
N TYR A 466 9.37 5.87 1.57
CA TYR A 466 8.06 5.43 2.02
C TYR A 466 8.04 3.92 2.15
N TYR A 467 7.81 3.42 3.36
CA TYR A 467 7.59 2.00 3.59
C TYR A 467 6.23 1.61 2.99
N ASN A 468 6.23 0.67 2.05
CA ASN A 468 5.05 0.25 1.30
C ASN A 468 4.89 -1.27 1.34
N ARG A 469 4.64 -1.80 2.53
CA ARG A 469 4.41 -3.21 2.86
C ARG A 469 5.57 -4.15 2.41
N HIS A 470 5.63 -4.51 1.14
CA HIS A 470 6.65 -5.43 0.61
C HIS A 470 7.90 -4.74 0.08
N ARG A 471 7.84 -3.45 -0.18
CA ARG A 471 8.97 -2.66 -0.71
C ARG A 471 9.05 -1.28 -0.07
N TYR A 472 10.16 -0.62 -0.34
CA TYR A 472 10.37 0.79 0.00
C TYR A 472 10.34 1.63 -1.29
N TYR A 473 9.54 2.68 -1.26
CA TYR A 473 9.30 3.59 -2.37
C TYR A 473 10.12 4.86 -2.20
N ASP A 474 10.80 5.28 -3.27
CA ASP A 474 11.48 6.57 -3.34
C ASP A 474 10.60 7.57 -4.10
N PRO A 475 9.95 8.52 -3.39
CA PRO A 475 9.03 9.46 -4.02
C PRO A 475 9.73 10.46 -4.93
N LEU A 476 11.02 10.77 -4.70
CA LEU A 476 11.80 11.66 -5.56
C LEU A 476 12.02 11.06 -6.95
N GLN A 477 12.16 9.73 -7.02
CA GLN A 477 12.33 8.99 -8.25
C GLN A 477 11.03 8.42 -8.81
N GLY A 478 9.97 8.37 -7.97
CA GLY A 478 8.71 7.74 -8.34
C GLY A 478 8.83 6.24 -8.59
N ARG A 479 9.71 5.55 -7.86
CA ARG A 479 10.00 4.12 -8.05
C ARG A 479 10.45 3.44 -6.76
N TYR A 480 10.45 2.11 -6.78
CA TYR A 480 10.94 1.29 -5.68
C TYR A 480 12.47 1.14 -5.72
N ILE A 481 13.08 0.92 -4.56
CA ILE A 481 14.53 0.71 -4.44
C ILE A 481 14.96 -0.76 -4.62
N THR A 482 14.01 -1.68 -4.69
CA THR A 482 14.22 -3.11 -4.90
C THR A 482 13.31 -3.61 -6.01
N GLN A 483 13.68 -4.77 -6.57
CA GLN A 483 12.88 -5.45 -7.58
C GLN A 483 11.54 -5.92 -7.01
N ASP A 484 10.53 -5.98 -7.87
CA ASP A 484 9.21 -6.48 -7.50
C ASP A 484 9.28 -7.95 -7.08
N PRO A 485 8.79 -8.31 -5.87
CA PRO A 485 8.78 -9.70 -5.42
C PRO A 485 7.95 -10.65 -6.30
N ILE A 486 6.95 -10.11 -7.04
CA ILE A 486 6.17 -10.89 -8.01
C ILE A 486 6.83 -10.98 -9.40
N GLY A 487 8.02 -10.39 -9.54
CA GLY A 487 8.80 -10.44 -10.77
C GLY A 487 8.09 -9.79 -11.96
N LEU A 488 8.18 -10.43 -13.11
CA LEU A 488 7.64 -9.91 -14.38
C LEU A 488 6.10 -9.76 -14.40
N LYS A 489 5.37 -10.29 -13.44
CA LYS A 489 3.93 -10.00 -13.28
C LYS A 489 3.66 -8.51 -13.04
N GLY A 490 4.61 -7.82 -12.43
CA GLY A 490 4.55 -6.36 -12.22
C GLY A 490 4.98 -5.52 -13.42
N GLY A 491 5.42 -6.13 -14.48
CA GLY A 491 5.95 -5.45 -15.67
C GLY A 491 7.44 -5.75 -15.91
N TRP A 492 8.00 -5.26 -17.01
CA TRP A 492 9.42 -5.43 -17.34
C TRP A 492 10.34 -4.58 -16.47
N ASN A 493 9.88 -3.40 -16.10
CA ASN A 493 10.60 -2.55 -15.18
C ASN A 493 10.23 -2.98 -13.77
N LEU A 494 11.07 -3.79 -13.16
CA LEU A 494 10.85 -4.39 -11.85
C LEU A 494 10.84 -3.37 -10.71
N TYR A 495 11.16 -2.11 -10.98
CA TYR A 495 11.22 -1.02 -9.99
C TYR A 495 10.04 -0.05 -10.07
N THR A 496 9.16 -0.24 -11.04
CA THR A 496 8.09 0.71 -11.35
C THR A 496 7.03 0.79 -10.25
N TYR A 497 6.67 2.03 -9.88
CA TYR A 497 5.36 2.41 -9.35
C TYR A 497 4.43 2.73 -10.53
N PRO A 498 3.09 2.63 -10.40
CA PRO A 498 2.18 2.94 -11.51
C PRO A 498 2.54 4.24 -12.25
N LEU A 499 2.66 4.18 -13.58
CA LEU A 499 3.07 5.32 -14.42
C LEU A 499 1.97 6.37 -14.60
N SER A 500 0.78 6.09 -14.11
CA SER A 500 -0.32 7.05 -13.95
C SER A 500 -0.72 7.11 -12.48
N PRO A 501 0.08 7.74 -11.61
CA PRO A 501 -0.16 7.75 -10.17
C PRO A 501 -1.40 8.55 -9.78
N VAL A 502 -1.96 9.33 -10.71
CA VAL A 502 -3.24 10.04 -10.52
C VAL A 502 -4.43 9.08 -10.59
N ASN A 503 -4.33 8.01 -11.36
CA ASN A 503 -5.42 7.05 -11.60
C ASN A 503 -5.18 5.68 -10.95
N SER A 504 -3.94 5.35 -10.62
CA SER A 504 -3.55 4.01 -10.15
C SER A 504 -2.62 4.09 -8.96
N MET A 505 -2.71 3.12 -8.06
CA MET A 505 -1.93 3.03 -6.83
C MET A 505 -1.48 1.59 -6.59
N ASP A 506 -0.44 1.44 -5.76
CA ASP A 506 0.10 0.14 -5.35
C ASP A 506 0.16 0.05 -3.81
N PRO A 507 -0.91 -0.35 -3.12
CA PRO A 507 -0.96 -0.35 -1.66
C PRO A 507 -0.04 -1.38 -0.98
N LEU A 508 0.39 -2.41 -1.71
CA LEU A 508 1.18 -3.51 -1.16
C LEU A 508 2.64 -3.51 -1.60
N GLY A 509 3.03 -2.63 -2.52
CA GLY A 509 4.35 -2.72 -3.14
C GLY A 509 4.51 -3.98 -4.02
N LEU A 510 3.40 -4.46 -4.59
CA LEU A 510 3.29 -5.63 -5.45
C LEU A 510 2.46 -5.27 -6.68
N TYR A 511 2.88 -4.23 -7.39
CA TYR A 511 2.09 -3.73 -8.50
C TYR A 511 1.94 -4.77 -9.60
N GLU A 512 0.70 -5.17 -9.87
CA GLU A 512 0.33 -6.06 -10.95
C GLU A 512 -0.04 -5.23 -12.18
N PHE A 513 0.62 -5.48 -13.32
CA PHE A 513 0.36 -4.69 -14.52
C PHE A 513 -1.05 -4.99 -15.06
N LYS A 514 -1.88 -3.95 -15.09
CA LYS A 514 -3.23 -3.96 -15.64
C LYS A 514 -3.42 -2.74 -16.53
N SER A 515 -4.20 -2.87 -17.57
CA SER A 515 -4.55 -1.75 -18.46
C SER A 515 -6.03 -1.79 -18.80
N LYS A 516 -6.59 -0.63 -19.09
CA LYS A 516 -7.93 -0.50 -19.70
C LYS A 516 -7.90 -0.71 -21.23
N ASN A 517 -6.71 -0.81 -21.80
CA ASN A 517 -6.49 -1.08 -23.21
C ASN A 517 -5.91 -2.50 -23.39
N ILE A 518 -6.59 -3.34 -24.12
CA ILE A 518 -6.17 -4.73 -24.38
C ILE A 518 -4.85 -4.78 -25.18
N ASP A 519 -4.57 -3.80 -26.04
CA ASP A 519 -3.35 -3.77 -26.86
C ASP A 519 -2.08 -3.54 -26.02
N ASP A 520 -2.18 -2.74 -24.96
CA ASP A 520 -1.08 -2.58 -24.00
C ASP A 520 -0.73 -3.92 -23.33
N ILE A 521 -1.76 -4.70 -22.99
CA ILE A 521 -1.57 -6.02 -22.39
C ILE A 521 -0.98 -7.00 -23.40
N GLY A 522 -1.41 -6.95 -24.66
CA GLY A 522 -0.84 -7.76 -25.73
C GLY A 522 0.65 -7.47 -25.98
N ILE A 523 1.00 -6.19 -26.08
CA ILE A 523 2.39 -5.73 -26.22
C ILE A 523 3.22 -6.17 -25.01
N PHE A 524 2.68 -5.95 -23.81
CA PHE A 524 3.34 -6.32 -22.56
C PHE A 524 3.59 -7.84 -22.47
N ALA A 525 2.56 -8.64 -22.73
CA ALA A 525 2.63 -10.08 -22.64
C ALA A 525 3.66 -10.69 -23.60
N LEU A 526 3.66 -10.20 -24.84
CA LEU A 526 4.65 -10.64 -25.85
C LEU A 526 6.07 -10.30 -25.44
N ALA A 527 6.23 -9.15 -24.91
CA ALA A 527 7.53 -8.69 -24.54
C ALA A 527 8.11 -9.40 -23.30
N MET A 528 7.27 -9.96 -22.44
CA MET A 528 7.72 -10.83 -21.34
C MET A 528 8.42 -12.10 -21.83
N CYS A 529 8.09 -12.60 -23.00
CA CYS A 529 8.55 -13.92 -23.44
C CYS A 529 9.21 -13.95 -24.85
N ASN A 530 9.06 -12.88 -25.67
CA ASN A 530 9.57 -12.94 -27.05
C ASN A 530 11.10 -13.05 -27.12
N GLY A 531 11.82 -12.42 -26.20
CA GLY A 531 13.29 -12.53 -26.12
C GLY A 531 13.75 -13.98 -25.81
N GLU A 532 13.13 -14.63 -24.83
CA GLU A 532 13.41 -16.02 -24.50
C GLU A 532 12.99 -16.95 -25.64
N SER A 533 11.83 -16.71 -26.23
CA SER A 533 11.33 -17.43 -27.39
C SER A 533 12.35 -17.45 -28.54
N ILE A 534 12.90 -16.29 -28.89
CA ILE A 534 13.93 -16.14 -29.92
C ILE A 534 15.22 -16.89 -29.53
N ASN A 535 15.64 -16.75 -28.26
CA ASN A 535 16.87 -17.35 -27.77
C ASN A 535 16.80 -18.89 -27.72
N GLU A 536 15.70 -19.41 -27.20
CA GLU A 536 15.50 -20.85 -27.06
C GLU A 536 14.94 -21.53 -28.31
N ASN A 537 14.47 -20.75 -29.27
CA ASN A 537 13.77 -21.20 -30.47
C ASN A 537 12.55 -22.05 -30.14
N LYS A 538 11.70 -21.54 -29.23
CA LYS A 538 10.48 -22.17 -28.76
C LYS A 538 9.33 -21.19 -28.77
N GLU A 539 8.12 -21.68 -28.94
CA GLU A 539 6.93 -20.87 -28.75
C GLU A 539 6.56 -20.72 -27.28
N TYR A 540 6.19 -19.53 -26.91
CA TYR A 540 5.61 -19.17 -25.63
C TYR A 540 4.22 -18.59 -25.86
N GLY A 541 3.30 -18.78 -24.92
CA GLY A 541 1.98 -18.20 -25.05
C GLY A 541 1.19 -18.21 -23.75
N GLY A 542 0.12 -17.42 -23.72
CA GLY A 542 -0.76 -17.30 -22.58
C GLY A 542 -2.10 -16.67 -22.94
N LEU A 543 -2.94 -16.49 -21.92
CA LEU A 543 -4.24 -15.87 -22.05
C LEU A 543 -4.21 -14.39 -21.65
N ILE A 544 -5.11 -13.61 -22.23
CA ILE A 544 -5.46 -12.28 -21.77
C ILE A 544 -6.86 -12.36 -21.15
N CYS A 545 -6.97 -11.91 -19.91
CA CYS A 545 -8.17 -11.93 -19.11
C CYS A 545 -8.66 -10.52 -18.80
N LYS A 546 -9.98 -10.38 -18.55
CA LYS A 546 -10.61 -9.12 -18.17
C LYS A 546 -11.40 -9.27 -16.88
N LYS A 547 -11.20 -8.34 -15.94
CA LYS A 547 -11.97 -8.26 -14.69
C LYS A 547 -12.27 -6.79 -14.37
N GLN A 548 -13.52 -6.48 -14.09
CA GLN A 548 -13.96 -5.11 -13.72
C GLN A 548 -13.51 -4.00 -14.70
N GLY A 549 -13.46 -4.32 -16.00
CA GLY A 549 -13.07 -3.36 -17.04
C GLY A 549 -11.57 -3.24 -17.29
N GLU A 550 -10.73 -3.93 -16.53
CA GLU A 550 -9.28 -3.96 -16.70
C GLU A 550 -8.83 -5.29 -17.30
N TYR A 551 -7.81 -5.21 -18.17
CA TYR A 551 -7.18 -6.36 -18.82
C TYR A 551 -5.87 -6.68 -18.10
N PHE A 552 -5.54 -7.98 -18.05
CA PHE A 552 -4.27 -8.47 -17.50
C PHE A 552 -3.85 -9.77 -18.20
N PRO A 553 -2.54 -10.02 -18.36
CA PRO A 553 -2.03 -11.23 -18.98
C PRO A 553 -1.91 -12.35 -17.95
N MET A 554 -2.11 -13.58 -18.40
CA MET A 554 -1.65 -14.77 -17.65
C MET A 554 -0.18 -15.01 -17.94
N ASN A 555 0.52 -15.71 -17.04
CA ASN A 555 1.92 -16.05 -17.27
C ASN A 555 2.09 -16.88 -18.55
N PRO A 556 3.16 -16.59 -19.33
CA PRO A 556 3.46 -17.41 -20.49
C PRO A 556 3.84 -18.83 -20.08
N ILE A 557 3.38 -19.78 -20.85
CA ILE A 557 3.85 -21.15 -20.83
C ILE A 557 4.57 -21.46 -22.15
N SER A 558 5.50 -22.37 -22.13
CA SER A 558 6.09 -22.93 -23.36
C SER A 558 5.79 -24.42 -23.43
N SER A 559 5.74 -24.93 -24.66
CA SER A 559 5.74 -26.38 -24.92
C SER A 559 7.18 -26.87 -25.14
N ASN A 560 7.37 -28.18 -25.11
CA ASN A 560 8.65 -28.75 -25.53
C ASN A 560 8.84 -28.75 -27.05
N ASP A 561 7.81 -28.39 -27.80
CA ASP A 561 7.79 -28.34 -29.26
C ASP A 561 8.17 -26.93 -29.74
N ASN A 562 8.92 -26.85 -30.83
CA ASN A 562 9.42 -25.59 -31.38
C ASN A 562 8.37 -24.77 -32.13
N ASP A 563 7.22 -25.36 -32.46
CA ASP A 563 6.22 -24.84 -33.40
C ASP A 563 4.79 -24.76 -32.86
N SER A 564 4.58 -24.98 -31.55
CA SER A 564 3.23 -24.86 -30.97
C SER A 564 3.25 -24.65 -29.45
N VAL A 565 2.30 -23.88 -28.96
CA VAL A 565 1.97 -23.76 -27.52
C VAL A 565 0.51 -24.13 -27.30
N ASP A 566 0.25 -25.02 -26.34
CA ASP A 566 -1.11 -25.49 -26.02
C ASP A 566 -1.71 -24.68 -24.86
N LEU A 567 -2.68 -23.81 -25.15
CA LEU A 567 -3.39 -22.98 -24.20
C LEU A 567 -4.74 -23.57 -23.71
N ARG A 568 -5.12 -24.79 -24.12
CA ARG A 568 -6.44 -25.36 -23.80
C ARG A 568 -6.68 -25.61 -22.33
N ASN A 569 -5.63 -25.90 -21.59
CA ASN A 569 -5.70 -26.23 -20.16
C ASN A 569 -5.55 -25.00 -19.24
N ILE A 570 -5.32 -23.81 -19.79
CA ILE A 570 -5.24 -22.57 -19.03
C ILE A 570 -6.62 -21.94 -18.94
N LYS A 571 -6.94 -21.42 -17.75
CA LYS A 571 -8.19 -20.69 -17.50
C LYS A 571 -7.88 -19.34 -16.84
N CYS A 572 -8.67 -18.34 -17.18
CA CYS A 572 -8.67 -17.08 -16.44
C CYS A 572 -9.13 -17.31 -15.00
N PRO A 573 -8.63 -16.54 -14.03
CA PRO A 573 -9.06 -16.60 -12.64
C PRO A 573 -10.56 -16.43 -12.46
N GLU A 574 -11.10 -16.95 -11.37
CA GLU A 574 -12.53 -16.84 -11.04
C GLU A 574 -13.00 -15.38 -11.02
N GLY A 575 -14.16 -15.15 -11.64
CA GLY A 575 -14.73 -13.81 -11.78
C GLY A 575 -14.07 -12.95 -12.87
N SER A 576 -13.22 -13.54 -13.73
CA SER A 576 -12.66 -12.88 -14.91
C SER A 576 -13.03 -13.61 -16.21
N GLU A 577 -13.02 -12.89 -17.32
CA GLU A 577 -13.36 -13.41 -18.66
C GLU A 577 -12.10 -13.48 -19.52
N ARG A 578 -11.93 -14.58 -20.28
CA ARG A 578 -10.91 -14.66 -21.34
C ARG A 578 -11.35 -13.79 -22.51
N VAL A 579 -10.54 -12.79 -22.87
CA VAL A 579 -10.79 -11.80 -23.93
C VAL A 579 -9.70 -11.79 -25.00
N GLY A 580 -8.71 -12.64 -24.86
CA GLY A 580 -7.63 -12.78 -25.84
C GLY A 580 -6.65 -13.87 -25.48
N ASP A 581 -5.67 -14.00 -26.34
CA ASP A 581 -4.47 -14.81 -26.14
C ASP A 581 -3.28 -14.16 -26.83
N TYR A 582 -2.11 -14.64 -26.47
CA TYR A 582 -0.86 -14.21 -27.09
C TYR A 582 0.07 -15.40 -27.23
N HIS A 583 0.91 -15.38 -28.26
CA HIS A 583 1.99 -16.35 -28.42
C HIS A 583 3.15 -15.71 -29.21
N THR A 584 4.27 -16.40 -29.18
CA THR A 584 5.47 -16.01 -29.88
C THR A 584 5.84 -17.09 -30.86
N HIS A 585 6.38 -16.71 -32.00
CA HIS A 585 7.12 -17.62 -32.85
C HIS A 585 8.59 -17.58 -32.42
N GLY A 586 9.24 -18.75 -32.35
CA GLY A 586 10.66 -18.86 -32.00
C GLY A 586 11.58 -18.07 -32.94
N PHE A 587 12.72 -18.60 -33.27
CA PHE A 587 13.58 -18.03 -34.32
C PHE A 587 13.19 -18.60 -35.69
N TYR A 588 13.65 -18.00 -36.77
CA TYR A 588 13.52 -18.55 -38.14
C TYR A 588 14.04 -19.97 -38.17
N SER A 589 13.29 -20.91 -38.72
CA SER A 589 13.62 -22.33 -38.61
C SER A 589 13.46 -23.09 -39.93
N ASP A 590 14.30 -24.13 -40.13
CA ASP A 590 14.12 -25.13 -41.18
C ASP A 590 13.11 -26.22 -40.75
N ASP A 591 12.84 -27.16 -41.64
CA ASP A 591 11.91 -28.30 -41.42
C ASP A 591 12.34 -29.27 -40.29
N LYS A 592 13.59 -29.11 -39.79
CA LYS A 592 14.16 -29.86 -38.68
C LYS A 592 14.20 -29.07 -37.36
N GLY A 593 13.71 -27.84 -37.39
CA GLY A 593 13.72 -26.94 -36.23
C GLY A 593 15.06 -26.28 -35.90
N ASN A 594 16.01 -26.33 -36.84
CA ASN A 594 17.29 -25.62 -36.68
C ASN A 594 17.14 -24.15 -37.05
N LYS A 595 17.84 -23.27 -36.31
CA LYS A 595 17.84 -21.83 -36.61
C LYS A 595 18.48 -21.55 -37.95
N VAL A 596 17.80 -20.77 -38.78
CA VAL A 596 18.24 -20.39 -40.14
C VAL A 596 18.13 -18.88 -40.32
N THR A 597 18.50 -18.38 -41.51
CA THR A 597 18.26 -17.00 -41.89
C THR A 597 16.78 -16.81 -42.29
N LYS A 598 16.31 -15.57 -42.31
CA LYS A 598 14.94 -15.22 -42.70
C LYS A 598 14.55 -15.79 -44.07
N GLU A 599 15.46 -15.81 -45.02
CA GLU A 599 15.22 -16.30 -46.38
C GLU A 599 15.04 -17.81 -46.47
N ASN A 600 15.50 -18.54 -45.44
CA ASN A 600 15.42 -20.00 -45.34
C ASN A 600 14.38 -20.47 -44.33
N ASP A 601 13.58 -19.55 -43.81
CA ASP A 601 12.49 -19.85 -42.86
C ASP A 601 11.33 -20.57 -43.57
N VAL A 602 11.03 -21.79 -43.16
CA VAL A 602 9.96 -22.62 -43.78
C VAL A 602 8.61 -22.43 -43.10
N TYR A 603 8.55 -21.75 -41.90
CA TYR A 603 7.35 -21.63 -41.12
C TYR A 603 6.63 -20.29 -41.23
N ASP A 604 7.16 -19.36 -42.05
CA ASP A 604 6.64 -17.98 -42.13
C ASP A 604 6.49 -17.30 -40.76
N SER A 605 7.56 -17.38 -39.95
CA SER A 605 7.58 -16.97 -38.53
C SER A 605 7.27 -15.48 -38.31
N LEU A 606 7.16 -14.68 -39.36
CA LEU A 606 6.77 -13.27 -39.29
C LEU A 606 5.25 -13.03 -39.33
N ASN A 607 4.44 -14.07 -39.57
CA ASN A 607 3.00 -13.95 -39.72
C ASN A 607 2.24 -14.96 -38.82
N PHE A 608 0.99 -14.69 -38.55
CA PHE A 608 0.09 -15.69 -37.96
C PHE A 608 -0.09 -16.87 -38.92
N SER A 609 0.05 -18.07 -38.39
CA SER A 609 -0.30 -19.29 -39.16
C SER A 609 -1.80 -19.40 -39.41
N SER A 610 -2.22 -20.19 -40.41
CA SER A 610 -3.64 -20.47 -40.65
C SER A 610 -4.32 -21.13 -39.43
N LYS A 611 -3.56 -21.90 -38.67
CA LYS A 611 -4.03 -22.55 -37.43
C LYS A 611 -4.28 -21.52 -36.32
N ASP A 612 -3.40 -20.51 -36.15
CA ASP A 612 -3.55 -19.43 -35.17
C ASP A 612 -4.79 -18.60 -35.47
N LEU A 613 -4.98 -18.20 -36.72
CA LEU A 613 -6.14 -17.42 -37.14
C LEU A 613 -7.44 -18.20 -36.91
N THR A 614 -7.45 -19.51 -37.22
CA THR A 614 -8.62 -20.36 -36.99
C THR A 614 -8.92 -20.51 -35.49
N ASN A 615 -7.90 -20.78 -34.68
CA ASN A 615 -8.06 -20.91 -33.22
C ASN A 615 -8.58 -19.62 -32.61
N SER A 616 -8.02 -18.48 -33.01
CA SER A 616 -8.46 -17.17 -32.53
C SER A 616 -9.92 -16.89 -32.91
N TYR A 617 -10.29 -17.18 -34.13
CA TYR A 617 -11.67 -17.02 -34.60
C TYR A 617 -12.65 -17.87 -33.77
N MET A 618 -12.34 -19.16 -33.55
CA MET A 618 -13.16 -20.09 -32.76
C MET A 618 -13.26 -19.64 -31.28
N ASN A 619 -12.15 -19.21 -30.69
CA ASN A 619 -12.11 -18.71 -29.30
C ASN A 619 -12.87 -17.39 -29.11
N GLY A 620 -12.95 -16.57 -30.15
CA GLY A 620 -13.69 -15.30 -30.18
C GLY A 620 -15.18 -15.43 -30.48
N MET A 621 -15.66 -16.61 -30.90
CA MET A 621 -17.06 -16.83 -31.19
C MET A 621 -17.96 -16.58 -29.99
N GLY A 622 -19.02 -15.79 -30.19
CA GLY A 622 -19.99 -15.45 -29.13
C GLY A 622 -19.49 -14.40 -28.09
N LYS A 623 -18.25 -14.00 -28.14
CA LYS A 623 -17.71 -13.00 -27.21
C LYS A 623 -17.91 -11.58 -27.73
N LYS A 624 -18.06 -10.61 -26.82
CA LYS A 624 -18.16 -9.19 -27.20
C LYS A 624 -16.86 -8.68 -27.82
N GLU A 625 -15.74 -9.08 -27.27
CA GLU A 625 -14.38 -8.71 -27.72
C GLU A 625 -13.46 -9.93 -27.65
N TYR A 626 -12.53 -10.02 -28.58
CA TYR A 626 -11.45 -11.00 -28.59
C TYR A 626 -10.32 -10.52 -29.50
N SER A 627 -9.09 -10.67 -29.06
CA SER A 627 -7.91 -10.36 -29.85
C SER A 627 -6.79 -11.34 -29.56
N SER A 628 -6.06 -11.76 -30.60
CA SER A 628 -4.86 -12.57 -30.46
C SER A 628 -3.62 -11.75 -30.85
N TYR A 629 -2.52 -12.00 -30.17
CA TYR A 629 -1.28 -11.26 -30.35
C TYR A 629 -0.13 -12.18 -30.66
N LEU A 630 0.73 -11.78 -31.59
CA LEU A 630 1.87 -12.56 -32.04
C LEU A 630 3.16 -11.75 -31.91
N GLY A 631 4.17 -12.33 -31.26
CA GLY A 631 5.54 -11.87 -31.22
C GLY A 631 6.39 -12.60 -32.24
N THR A 632 7.13 -11.87 -33.09
CA THR A 632 7.89 -12.41 -34.19
C THR A 632 9.42 -12.37 -33.91
N PRO A 633 10.23 -13.16 -34.65
CA PRO A 633 11.66 -13.19 -34.46
C PRO A 633 12.39 -11.85 -34.63
N ASN A 634 11.82 -10.90 -35.36
CA ASN A 634 12.38 -9.55 -35.55
C ASN A 634 11.77 -8.52 -34.58
N ASN A 635 11.14 -8.96 -33.46
CA ASN A 635 10.48 -8.12 -32.47
C ASN A 635 9.35 -7.24 -33.01
N THR A 636 8.76 -7.59 -34.15
CA THR A 636 7.49 -7.00 -34.60
C THR A 636 6.35 -7.70 -33.88
N TYR A 637 5.37 -6.94 -33.38
CA TYR A 637 4.21 -7.47 -32.72
C TYR A 637 2.96 -7.24 -33.56
N LEU A 638 2.22 -8.30 -33.80
CA LEU A 638 1.02 -8.32 -34.60
C LEU A 638 -0.21 -8.55 -33.69
N LYS A 639 -1.32 -7.95 -34.08
CA LYS A 639 -2.64 -8.20 -33.51
C LYS A 639 -3.56 -8.76 -34.56
N TYR A 640 -4.32 -9.81 -34.23
CA TYR A 640 -5.44 -10.30 -35.01
C TYR A 640 -6.75 -10.07 -34.27
N ASN A 641 -7.69 -9.37 -34.92
CA ASN A 641 -9.05 -9.21 -34.43
C ASN A 641 -10.03 -9.97 -35.36
N PRO A 642 -10.61 -11.10 -34.89
CA PRO A 642 -11.47 -11.92 -35.73
C PRO A 642 -12.77 -11.23 -36.18
N LYS A 643 -13.11 -10.06 -35.61
CA LYS A 643 -14.30 -9.26 -35.98
C LYS A 643 -13.98 -8.09 -36.89
N ALA A 644 -12.74 -7.82 -37.16
CA ALA A 644 -12.34 -6.72 -38.05
C ALA A 644 -12.63 -7.06 -39.50
N LYS A 645 -12.89 -6.03 -40.31
CA LYS A 645 -13.01 -6.15 -41.78
C LYS A 645 -11.65 -6.42 -42.40
N GLY A 646 -11.59 -7.18 -43.50
CA GLY A 646 -10.36 -7.54 -44.18
C GLY A 646 -9.68 -8.77 -43.55
N ASN A 647 -8.34 -8.80 -43.57
CA ASN A 647 -7.57 -9.89 -42.97
C ASN A 647 -7.53 -9.84 -41.42
N GLY A 648 -8.01 -8.77 -40.81
CA GLY A 648 -8.07 -8.60 -39.38
C GLY A 648 -6.72 -8.45 -38.67
N VAL A 649 -5.59 -8.47 -39.38
CA VAL A 649 -4.24 -8.39 -38.84
C VAL A 649 -3.71 -6.95 -38.91
N THR A 650 -3.14 -6.46 -37.81
CA THR A 650 -2.52 -5.14 -37.72
C THR A 650 -1.19 -5.23 -36.99
N ILE A 651 -0.23 -4.36 -37.38
CA ILE A 651 1.03 -4.21 -36.66
C ILE A 651 0.79 -3.23 -35.49
N ILE A 652 1.06 -3.67 -34.27
CA ILE A 652 0.91 -2.84 -33.06
C ILE A 652 2.25 -2.35 -32.52
N ARG A 653 3.35 -3.00 -32.91
CA ARG A 653 4.71 -2.58 -32.62
C ARG A 653 5.64 -3.01 -33.75
N GLN A 654 6.39 -2.08 -34.30
CA GLN A 654 7.39 -2.37 -35.35
C GLN A 654 8.72 -2.77 -34.69
N GLY A 655 9.27 -3.91 -35.08
CA GLY A 655 10.62 -4.32 -34.68
C GLY A 655 11.69 -3.54 -35.41
N SER A 656 12.91 -3.58 -34.92
CA SER A 656 14.08 -3.12 -35.66
C SER A 656 14.42 -4.11 -36.79
N ASN A 657 14.65 -3.59 -37.98
CA ASN A 657 15.08 -4.39 -39.14
C ASN A 657 16.42 -5.06 -38.89
#